data_7342f121469ba959d2b6b2999d1333ca
#
_entry.id   7342f121469ba959d2b6b2999d1333ca
#
_cell.length_a   1.000
_cell.length_b   1.000
_cell.length_c   1.000
_cell.angle_alpha   90.00
_cell.angle_beta   90.00
_cell.angle_gamma   90.00
#
_symmetry.space_group_name_H-M   'P 1'
#
loop_
_entity.id
_entity.type
_entity.pdbx_description
1 polymer ?
#
loop_
_entity_poly.entity_id
_entity_poly.type
_entity_poly.pdbx_seq_one_letter_code
_entity_poly.pdbx_strand_id
1 'polypeptide(L)'
;MIFALAGNQNCGKTTLFNQLTGSNQHVGNFPGVTVDQKSGPVRGQKDCTVVDLPGIYSLRPYTAEEIVTRDFILKNKPDGIINIVDATNLERNLYLTLQLLTLRVPTVLALNMMDELTGNGGSIDTDKLSQQLGVPVVPICAASGDGVEALIETAVHTAEDKRLPAVVDFCAPGPVHRCIHAVCHQIEDHAQRAGLSVRFAATWVIDGDEAVLNQLHLDQNEKELIEHSIVQMELERGLDRNAAIADMRYTFIEALVKACVVKPHESKERLRSVSADKILTGKYTAIPIFIGVMLLIFYLTFHVIGQGLSDLLASGIDALTVVVDRALTAYGLNPVVQSLIIDGIFQGVGAVLSFLPIIVTLFFFLSILEDTGYMARVAFVMDKLLRRIGLSGKSVVPMLIGFGCTVPAVMAARTLPSERDRTMTILLTPFMSCSAKIPIYAFFSAAFFPRYAALVMIGLYVLGILFGILSALVLKSAFRGRPVPFVMELPNYRLPSVKSVALLLWDKAKDFIERAFTVIFLATIVIWFLQSFDTRLDVVTSSEQSLLAMVGRWLAPIFAPLGFADWRCATALITGFIAKESVVSTLQILLGTAAISTLFTAKAALSFLVFTLLYTPCVAAIAAIRRETGSALRAALIALSQCCIAWLAAFAVYHLTLLL
;
A
#
# COMPACT_ATOMS: atom_id res chain seq x y z
N MET A 1 -33.09 -9.87 -1.48
CA MET A 1 -32.72 -8.66 -0.71
C MET A 1 -31.22 -8.45 -0.73
N ILE A 2 -30.77 -7.19 -0.77
CA ILE A 2 -29.35 -6.83 -0.75
C ILE A 2 -29.06 -6.09 0.54
N PHE A 3 -28.16 -6.63 1.34
CA PHE A 3 -27.68 -5.99 2.57
C PHE A 3 -26.29 -5.39 2.37
N ALA A 4 -26.11 -4.13 2.76
CA ALA A 4 -24.81 -3.47 2.82
C ALA A 4 -24.18 -3.68 4.21
N LEU A 5 -23.02 -4.30 4.29
CA LEU A 5 -22.24 -4.43 5.51
C LEU A 5 -21.31 -3.24 5.65
N ALA A 6 -21.61 -2.33 6.58
CA ALA A 6 -20.86 -1.10 6.80
C ALA A 6 -20.28 -1.07 8.23
N GLY A 7 -19.13 -0.44 8.41
CA GLY A 7 -18.49 -0.30 9.72
C GLY A 7 -17.08 0.26 9.62
N ASN A 8 -16.50 0.58 10.77
CA ASN A 8 -15.16 1.13 10.87
C ASN A 8 -14.09 0.08 10.48
N GLN A 9 -12.87 0.55 10.24
CA GLN A 9 -11.74 -0.37 10.10
C GLN A 9 -11.53 -1.10 11.43
N ASN A 10 -11.19 -2.39 11.36
CA ASN A 10 -10.92 -3.27 12.50
C ASN A 10 -12.12 -3.60 13.43
N CYS A 11 -13.36 -3.25 13.10
CA CYS A 11 -14.54 -3.62 13.87
C CYS A 11 -14.97 -5.10 13.73
N GLY A 12 -14.23 -5.91 12.94
CA GLY A 12 -14.56 -7.32 12.68
C GLY A 12 -15.46 -7.56 11.46
N LYS A 13 -15.60 -6.58 10.57
CA LYS A 13 -16.47 -6.61 9.39
C LYS A 13 -16.20 -7.81 8.46
N THR A 14 -14.95 -8.04 8.07
CA THR A 14 -14.55 -9.18 7.21
C THR A 14 -14.78 -10.53 7.90
N THR A 15 -14.60 -10.59 9.23
CA THR A 15 -14.90 -11.80 10.01
C THR A 15 -16.37 -12.11 9.96
N LEU A 16 -17.23 -11.10 10.20
CA LEU A 16 -18.69 -11.26 10.11
C LEU A 16 -19.11 -11.63 8.68
N PHE A 17 -18.57 -10.98 7.66
CA PHE A 17 -18.86 -11.31 6.26
C PHE A 17 -18.55 -12.79 5.93
N ASN A 18 -17.41 -13.30 6.40
CA ASN A 18 -17.02 -14.70 6.23
C ASN A 18 -17.95 -15.66 6.98
N GLN A 19 -18.45 -15.31 8.15
CA GLN A 19 -19.46 -16.08 8.89
C GLN A 19 -20.79 -16.13 8.11
N LEU A 20 -21.23 -14.99 7.59
CA LEU A 20 -22.48 -14.85 6.85
C LEU A 20 -22.47 -15.62 5.52
N THR A 21 -21.37 -15.58 4.75
CA THR A 21 -21.30 -16.11 3.38
C THR A 21 -20.59 -17.46 3.27
N GLY A 22 -19.70 -17.80 4.18
CA GLY A 22 -18.87 -18.99 4.11
C GLY A 22 -17.87 -18.93 2.95
N SER A 23 -17.76 -20.05 2.18
CA SER A 23 -16.86 -20.17 1.02
C SER A 23 -17.44 -19.61 -0.28
N ASN A 24 -18.71 -19.23 -0.31
CA ASN A 24 -19.40 -18.76 -1.52
C ASN A 24 -19.29 -17.23 -1.64
N GLN A 25 -18.13 -16.73 -2.05
CA GLN A 25 -17.86 -15.30 -2.20
C GLN A 25 -17.52 -14.96 -3.64
N HIS A 26 -18.08 -13.87 -4.15
CA HIS A 26 -17.63 -13.23 -5.38
C HIS A 26 -16.71 -12.07 -5.03
N VAL A 27 -15.49 -12.09 -5.57
CA VAL A 27 -14.49 -11.04 -5.41
C VAL A 27 -14.33 -10.34 -6.75
N GLY A 28 -14.53 -9.02 -6.75
CA GLY A 28 -14.36 -8.16 -7.92
C GLY A 28 -13.96 -6.76 -7.46
N ASN A 29 -13.97 -5.79 -8.36
CA ASN A 29 -13.78 -4.38 -7.99
C ASN A 29 -15.10 -3.62 -8.09
N PHE A 30 -15.29 -2.62 -7.26
CA PHE A 30 -16.40 -1.69 -7.45
C PHE A 30 -16.28 -0.98 -8.81
N PRO A 31 -17.40 -0.73 -9.52
CA PRO A 31 -17.35 -0.11 -10.84
C PRO A 31 -16.59 1.23 -10.84
N GLY A 32 -15.59 1.35 -11.73
CA GLY A 32 -14.83 2.58 -11.94
C GLY A 32 -13.72 2.89 -10.94
N VAL A 33 -13.46 2.01 -9.97
CA VAL A 33 -12.42 2.19 -8.95
C VAL A 33 -11.65 0.89 -8.69
N THR A 34 -10.45 1.01 -8.11
CA THR A 34 -9.58 -0.14 -7.75
C THR A 34 -9.84 -0.65 -6.33
N VAL A 35 -11.05 -0.49 -5.83
CA VAL A 35 -11.45 -0.97 -4.49
C VAL A 35 -12.13 -2.32 -4.65
N ASP A 36 -11.67 -3.30 -3.88
CA ASP A 36 -12.21 -4.67 -3.92
C ASP A 36 -13.66 -4.70 -3.43
N GLN A 37 -14.52 -5.32 -4.22
CA GLN A 37 -15.90 -5.64 -3.86
C GLN A 37 -16.00 -7.11 -3.52
N LYS A 38 -16.51 -7.42 -2.35
CA LYS A 38 -16.86 -8.77 -1.94
C LYS A 38 -18.37 -8.86 -1.75
N SER A 39 -18.98 -9.84 -2.36
CA SER A 39 -20.41 -10.12 -2.17
C SER A 39 -20.64 -11.62 -2.10
N GLY A 40 -21.70 -12.05 -1.43
CA GLY A 40 -22.05 -13.45 -1.35
C GLY A 40 -23.46 -13.67 -0.78
N PRO A 41 -24.07 -14.84 -1.08
CA PRO A 41 -25.35 -15.22 -0.51
C PRO A 41 -25.21 -15.46 1.00
N VAL A 42 -26.23 -15.09 1.76
CA VAL A 42 -26.29 -15.34 3.20
C VAL A 42 -26.67 -16.80 3.45
N ARG A 43 -25.90 -17.47 4.31
CA ARG A 43 -26.20 -18.85 4.71
C ARG A 43 -27.58 -18.96 5.35
N GLY A 44 -28.35 -19.95 4.94
CA GLY A 44 -29.69 -20.18 5.47
C GLY A 44 -30.79 -19.29 4.88
N GLN A 45 -30.46 -18.27 4.09
CA GLN A 45 -31.41 -17.33 3.46
C GLN A 45 -31.17 -17.29 1.94
N LYS A 46 -31.98 -18.01 1.15
CA LYS A 46 -31.76 -18.22 -0.30
C LYS A 46 -31.82 -16.94 -1.13
N ASP A 47 -32.57 -15.91 -0.69
CA ASP A 47 -32.83 -14.69 -1.46
C ASP A 47 -32.11 -13.47 -0.91
N CYS A 48 -31.16 -13.66 0.01
CA CYS A 48 -30.42 -12.59 0.66
C CYS A 48 -28.94 -12.60 0.22
N THR A 49 -28.47 -11.46 -0.23
CA THR A 49 -27.05 -11.24 -0.59
C THR A 49 -26.48 -10.14 0.30
N VAL A 50 -25.29 -10.37 0.83
CA VAL A 50 -24.54 -9.34 1.58
C VAL A 50 -23.37 -8.83 0.74
N VAL A 51 -23.17 -7.51 0.75
CA VAL A 51 -22.07 -6.82 0.10
C VAL A 51 -21.18 -6.21 1.18
N ASP A 52 -19.90 -6.62 1.19
CA ASP A 52 -18.90 -6.07 2.11
C ASP A 52 -18.41 -4.73 1.59
N LEU A 53 -18.77 -3.65 2.26
CA LEU A 53 -18.30 -2.30 1.94
C LEU A 53 -16.94 -2.06 2.58
N PRO A 54 -16.09 -1.18 2.01
CA PRO A 54 -14.83 -0.79 2.64
C PRO A 54 -15.02 -0.27 4.07
N GLY A 55 -14.05 -0.54 4.95
CA GLY A 55 -14.05 0.00 6.31
C GLY A 55 -13.72 1.48 6.32
N ILE A 56 -14.64 2.31 6.79
CA ILE A 56 -14.53 3.77 6.79
C ILE A 56 -14.83 4.36 8.17
N TYR A 57 -14.38 5.57 8.43
CA TYR A 57 -14.69 6.29 9.67
C TYR A 57 -15.76 7.37 9.49
N SER A 58 -15.98 7.79 8.26
CA SER A 58 -16.94 8.81 7.87
C SER A 58 -17.38 8.60 6.44
N LEU A 59 -18.57 9.09 6.07
CA LEU A 59 -19.05 9.11 4.69
C LEU A 59 -18.47 10.30 3.88
N ARG A 60 -17.55 11.10 4.44
CA ARG A 60 -16.92 12.22 3.72
C ARG A 60 -16.03 11.72 2.58
N PRO A 61 -16.08 12.30 1.39
CA PRO A 61 -15.40 11.80 0.19
C PRO A 61 -13.91 12.17 0.16
N TYR A 62 -13.15 11.80 1.19
CA TYR A 62 -11.69 12.03 1.22
C TYR A 62 -10.89 10.89 0.58
N THR A 63 -11.39 9.66 0.69
CA THR A 63 -10.73 8.46 0.15
C THR A 63 -11.64 7.76 -0.85
N ALA A 64 -11.04 6.91 -1.71
CA ALA A 64 -11.81 6.10 -2.65
C ALA A 64 -12.80 5.16 -1.94
N GLU A 65 -12.41 4.64 -0.76
CA GLU A 65 -13.24 3.75 0.05
C GLU A 65 -14.50 4.45 0.58
N GLU A 66 -14.37 5.71 1.05
CA GLU A 66 -15.50 6.52 1.53
C GLU A 66 -16.44 6.89 0.40
N ILE A 67 -15.89 7.26 -0.78
CA ILE A 67 -16.67 7.55 -1.99
C ILE A 67 -17.45 6.30 -2.41
N VAL A 68 -16.81 5.15 -2.49
CA VAL A 68 -17.43 3.88 -2.89
C VAL A 68 -18.55 3.49 -1.94
N THR A 69 -18.31 3.56 -0.64
CA THR A 69 -19.32 3.21 0.38
C THR A 69 -20.53 4.12 0.28
N ARG A 70 -20.32 5.44 0.19
CA ARG A 70 -21.39 6.43 0.04
C ARG A 70 -22.17 6.21 -1.25
N ASP A 71 -21.47 6.08 -2.38
CA ASP A 71 -22.09 5.91 -3.70
C ASP A 71 -22.88 4.61 -3.78
N PHE A 72 -22.38 3.52 -3.19
CA PHE A 72 -23.10 2.26 -3.12
C PHE A 72 -24.44 2.44 -2.39
N ILE A 73 -24.45 3.05 -1.21
CA ILE A 73 -25.68 3.23 -0.42
C ILE A 73 -26.67 4.17 -1.12
N LEU A 74 -26.18 5.27 -1.70
CA LEU A 74 -27.05 6.27 -2.34
C LEU A 74 -27.59 5.82 -3.71
N LYS A 75 -26.76 5.17 -4.54
CA LYS A 75 -27.10 4.79 -5.93
C LYS A 75 -27.75 3.42 -6.02
N ASN A 76 -27.20 2.42 -5.33
CA ASN A 76 -27.69 1.05 -5.38
C ASN A 76 -28.88 0.82 -4.44
N LYS A 77 -29.11 1.69 -3.45
CA LYS A 77 -30.24 1.66 -2.50
C LYS A 77 -30.47 0.25 -1.95
N PRO A 78 -29.55 -0.29 -1.11
CA PRO A 78 -29.70 -1.61 -0.54
C PRO A 78 -30.98 -1.71 0.28
N ASP A 79 -31.58 -2.89 0.38
CA ASP A 79 -32.79 -3.14 1.15
C ASP A 79 -32.56 -2.93 2.66
N GLY A 80 -31.32 -3.10 3.13
CA GLY A 80 -30.92 -2.83 4.50
C GLY A 80 -29.42 -2.63 4.68
N ILE A 81 -29.06 -1.99 5.80
CA ILE A 81 -27.67 -1.80 6.25
C ILE A 81 -27.45 -2.60 7.52
N ILE A 82 -26.45 -3.47 7.52
CA ILE A 82 -25.91 -4.07 8.75
C ILE A 82 -24.69 -3.25 9.15
N ASN A 83 -24.86 -2.40 10.14
CA ASN A 83 -23.77 -1.57 10.66
C ASN A 83 -23.05 -2.28 11.79
N ILE A 84 -21.81 -2.72 11.56
CA ILE A 84 -21.01 -3.39 12.58
C ILE A 84 -20.18 -2.39 13.36
N VAL A 85 -20.24 -2.48 14.68
CA VAL A 85 -19.66 -1.58 15.66
C VAL A 85 -18.85 -2.37 16.67
N ASP A 86 -17.65 -1.91 16.98
CA ASP A 86 -16.81 -2.46 18.04
C ASP A 86 -17.29 -1.97 19.41
N ALA A 87 -17.78 -2.88 20.24
CA ALA A 87 -18.27 -2.61 21.59
C ALA A 87 -17.18 -2.06 22.53
N THR A 88 -15.92 -2.39 22.28
CA THR A 88 -14.78 -1.91 23.09
C THR A 88 -14.41 -0.46 22.79
N ASN A 89 -14.80 0.05 21.59
CA ASN A 89 -14.55 1.41 21.11
C ASN A 89 -15.82 2.10 20.60
N LEU A 90 -16.91 1.98 21.37
CA LEU A 90 -18.25 2.40 20.95
C LEU A 90 -18.31 3.88 20.54
N GLU A 91 -17.73 4.78 21.34
CA GLU A 91 -17.76 6.24 21.11
C GLU A 91 -17.29 6.61 19.69
N ARG A 92 -16.24 5.98 19.22
CA ARG A 92 -15.69 6.27 17.90
C ARG A 92 -16.50 5.64 16.76
N ASN A 93 -16.98 4.42 16.97
CA ASN A 93 -17.72 3.70 15.95
C ASN A 93 -19.09 4.33 15.69
N LEU A 94 -19.72 4.87 16.70
CA LEU A 94 -21.01 5.53 16.61
C LEU A 94 -20.99 6.80 15.73
N TYR A 95 -19.84 7.41 15.48
CA TYR A 95 -19.75 8.57 14.60
C TYR A 95 -20.19 8.24 13.16
N LEU A 96 -19.74 7.11 12.61
CA LEU A 96 -20.22 6.60 11.32
C LEU A 96 -21.67 6.17 11.40
N THR A 97 -22.06 5.50 12.49
CA THR A 97 -23.46 5.06 12.72
C THR A 97 -24.43 6.22 12.59
N LEU A 98 -24.17 7.35 13.26
CA LEU A 98 -25.05 8.52 13.19
C LEU A 98 -25.19 9.05 11.75
N GLN A 99 -24.13 8.99 10.95
CA GLN A 99 -24.18 9.40 9.53
C GLN A 99 -25.02 8.42 8.71
N LEU A 100 -24.88 7.11 8.93
CA LEU A 100 -25.68 6.09 8.25
C LEU A 100 -27.16 6.23 8.56
N LEU A 101 -27.53 6.49 9.84
CA LEU A 101 -28.93 6.67 10.25
C LEU A 101 -29.60 7.87 9.55
N THR A 102 -28.85 8.94 9.24
CA THR A 102 -29.40 10.09 8.51
C THR A 102 -29.78 9.77 7.06
N LEU A 103 -29.26 8.69 6.48
CA LEU A 103 -29.63 8.22 5.14
C LEU A 103 -31.05 7.65 5.05
N ARG A 104 -31.66 7.28 6.20
CA ARG A 104 -33.00 6.69 6.29
C ARG A 104 -33.14 5.41 5.44
N VAL A 105 -32.17 4.53 5.54
CA VAL A 105 -32.23 3.15 5.04
C VAL A 105 -32.50 2.22 6.23
N PRO A 106 -33.31 1.15 6.09
CA PRO A 106 -33.48 0.16 7.15
C PRO A 106 -32.12 -0.30 7.68
N THR A 107 -31.87 -0.14 8.97
CA THR A 107 -30.53 -0.35 9.57
C THR A 107 -30.63 -1.17 10.84
N VAL A 108 -29.74 -2.16 10.97
CA VAL A 108 -29.51 -2.92 12.21
C VAL A 108 -28.07 -2.69 12.67
N LEU A 109 -27.90 -2.43 13.97
CA LEU A 109 -26.60 -2.29 14.59
C LEU A 109 -26.11 -3.64 15.13
N ALA A 110 -25.03 -4.15 14.57
CA ALA A 110 -24.34 -5.35 15.07
C ALA A 110 -23.24 -4.93 16.05
N LEU A 111 -23.47 -5.16 17.33
CA LEU A 111 -22.53 -4.81 18.40
C LEU A 111 -21.55 -5.95 18.61
N ASN A 112 -20.36 -5.86 18.01
CA ASN A 112 -19.35 -6.91 17.97
C ASN A 112 -18.33 -6.80 19.10
N MET A 113 -17.56 -7.87 19.34
CA MET A 113 -16.54 -7.97 20.41
C MET A 113 -17.15 -7.88 21.83
N MET A 114 -18.36 -8.39 21.98
CA MET A 114 -19.04 -8.41 23.29
C MET A 114 -18.33 -9.31 24.31
N ASP A 115 -17.66 -10.36 23.83
CA ASP A 115 -16.80 -11.25 24.62
C ASP A 115 -15.61 -10.49 25.24
N GLU A 116 -14.96 -9.63 24.47
CA GLU A 116 -13.85 -8.79 24.96
C GLU A 116 -14.35 -7.75 25.97
N LEU A 117 -15.51 -7.14 25.73
CA LEU A 117 -16.10 -6.17 26.64
C LEU A 117 -16.47 -6.79 27.98
N THR A 118 -17.24 -7.89 27.95
CA THR A 118 -17.70 -8.57 29.17
C THR A 118 -16.57 -9.25 29.91
N GLY A 119 -15.59 -9.83 29.20
CA GLY A 119 -14.39 -10.40 29.80
C GLY A 119 -13.55 -9.39 30.58
N ASN A 120 -13.64 -8.11 30.24
CA ASN A 120 -13.00 -6.99 30.96
C ASN A 120 -13.92 -6.31 32.01
N GLY A 121 -15.06 -6.90 32.31
CA GLY A 121 -16.02 -6.38 33.34
C GLY A 121 -16.84 -5.17 32.88
N GLY A 122 -16.89 -4.91 31.56
CA GLY A 122 -17.78 -3.91 30.97
C GLY A 122 -19.14 -4.48 30.62
N SER A 123 -20.15 -3.62 30.50
CA SER A 123 -21.49 -3.99 30.02
C SER A 123 -22.11 -2.86 29.21
N ILE A 124 -22.97 -3.21 28.27
CA ILE A 124 -23.76 -2.27 27.47
C ILE A 124 -25.22 -2.66 27.58
N ASP A 125 -26.04 -1.68 27.91
CA ASP A 125 -27.51 -1.80 27.91
C ASP A 125 -27.97 -1.67 26.44
N THR A 126 -28.17 -2.81 25.79
CA THR A 126 -28.54 -2.90 24.38
C THR A 126 -29.94 -2.35 24.11
N ASP A 127 -30.87 -2.52 25.03
CA ASP A 127 -32.24 -2.06 24.89
C ASP A 127 -32.32 -0.53 24.95
N LYS A 128 -31.61 0.06 25.89
CA LYS A 128 -31.51 1.50 26.02
C LYS A 128 -30.76 2.13 24.84
N LEU A 129 -29.70 1.46 24.35
CA LEU A 129 -28.96 1.89 23.16
C LEU A 129 -29.86 1.84 21.91
N SER A 130 -30.67 0.78 21.77
CA SER A 130 -31.63 0.63 20.67
C SER A 130 -32.71 1.72 20.70
N GLN A 131 -33.25 2.04 21.87
CA GLN A 131 -34.25 3.10 22.05
C GLN A 131 -33.68 4.48 21.67
N GLN A 132 -32.48 4.80 22.11
CA GLN A 132 -31.87 6.10 21.89
C GLN A 132 -31.36 6.29 20.43
N LEU A 133 -30.93 5.23 19.75
CA LEU A 133 -30.55 5.27 18.35
C LEU A 133 -31.76 5.09 17.40
N GLY A 134 -32.87 4.55 17.90
CA GLY A 134 -34.06 4.29 17.09
C GLY A 134 -33.92 3.17 16.08
N VAL A 135 -32.99 2.22 16.31
CA VAL A 135 -32.73 1.05 15.46
C VAL A 135 -32.48 -0.19 16.32
N PRO A 136 -32.76 -1.40 15.80
CA PRO A 136 -32.43 -2.63 16.52
C PRO A 136 -30.92 -2.77 16.75
N VAL A 137 -30.54 -3.19 17.94
CA VAL A 137 -29.15 -3.46 18.33
C VAL A 137 -29.01 -4.92 18.72
N VAL A 138 -28.15 -5.65 18.01
CA VAL A 138 -27.93 -7.08 18.26
C VAL A 138 -26.50 -7.29 18.73
N PRO A 139 -26.27 -7.81 19.94
CA PRO A 139 -24.94 -8.16 20.42
C PRO A 139 -24.45 -9.43 19.73
N ILE A 140 -23.20 -9.39 19.24
CA ILE A 140 -22.57 -10.50 18.53
C ILE A 140 -21.12 -10.72 18.95
N CYS A 141 -20.60 -11.92 18.65
CA CYS A 141 -19.19 -12.20 18.57
C CYS A 141 -18.90 -12.82 17.19
N ALA A 142 -18.42 -12.03 16.25
CA ALA A 142 -18.17 -12.47 14.90
C ALA A 142 -17.09 -13.57 14.82
N ALA A 143 -16.18 -13.66 15.80
CA ALA A 143 -15.11 -14.66 15.84
C ALA A 143 -15.66 -16.06 16.20
N SER A 144 -16.56 -16.19 17.17
CA SER A 144 -17.21 -17.43 17.58
C SER A 144 -18.46 -17.76 16.74
N GLY A 145 -19.11 -16.75 16.17
CA GLY A 145 -20.39 -16.87 15.48
C GLY A 145 -21.60 -16.64 16.38
N ASP A 146 -21.39 -16.33 17.66
CA ASP A 146 -22.49 -16.08 18.61
C ASP A 146 -23.28 -14.84 18.21
N GLY A 147 -24.62 -14.94 18.25
CA GLY A 147 -25.54 -13.87 17.91
C GLY A 147 -25.71 -13.58 16.42
N VAL A 148 -24.95 -14.24 15.53
CA VAL A 148 -24.99 -13.97 14.07
C VAL A 148 -26.32 -14.39 13.44
N GLU A 149 -26.93 -15.48 13.89
CA GLU A 149 -28.23 -15.93 13.40
C GLU A 149 -29.34 -14.94 13.77
N ALA A 150 -29.39 -14.50 15.04
CA ALA A 150 -30.32 -13.46 15.50
C ALA A 150 -30.14 -12.13 14.77
N LEU A 151 -28.89 -11.78 14.41
CA LEU A 151 -28.59 -10.59 13.60
C LEU A 151 -29.23 -10.67 12.21
N ILE A 152 -29.11 -11.83 11.53
CA ILE A 152 -29.69 -12.04 10.19
C ILE A 152 -31.20 -11.95 10.25
N GLU A 153 -31.84 -12.65 11.20
CA GLU A 153 -33.29 -12.62 11.38
C GLU A 153 -33.78 -11.19 11.61
N THR A 154 -33.13 -10.45 12.51
CA THR A 154 -33.48 -9.06 12.80
C THR A 154 -33.26 -8.16 11.57
N ALA A 155 -32.22 -8.38 10.79
CA ALA A 155 -31.95 -7.60 9.58
C ALA A 155 -33.00 -7.84 8.50
N VAL A 156 -33.40 -9.12 8.27
CA VAL A 156 -34.43 -9.49 7.31
C VAL A 156 -35.77 -8.88 7.71
N HIS A 157 -36.21 -9.05 8.95
CA HIS A 157 -37.46 -8.44 9.44
C HIS A 157 -37.46 -6.91 9.33
N THR A 158 -36.33 -6.25 9.66
CA THR A 158 -36.21 -4.81 9.56
C THR A 158 -36.32 -4.32 8.12
N ALA A 159 -35.78 -5.09 7.15
CA ALA A 159 -35.85 -4.77 5.73
C ALA A 159 -37.26 -5.08 5.14
N GLU A 160 -37.88 -6.20 5.50
CA GLU A 160 -39.24 -6.57 5.06
C GLU A 160 -40.28 -5.56 5.54
N ASP A 161 -40.20 -5.16 6.81
CA ASP A 161 -41.09 -4.14 7.39
C ASP A 161 -40.75 -2.72 6.93
N LYS A 162 -39.68 -2.52 6.16
CA LYS A 162 -39.15 -1.22 5.75
C LYS A 162 -39.00 -0.25 6.94
N ARG A 163 -38.56 -0.79 8.08
CA ARG A 163 -38.45 -0.05 9.33
C ARG A 163 -37.26 0.92 9.26
N LEU A 164 -37.61 2.20 9.05
CA LEU A 164 -36.61 3.28 8.98
C LEU A 164 -36.12 3.66 10.38
N PRO A 165 -34.87 4.20 10.50
CA PRO A 165 -34.37 4.76 11.74
C PRO A 165 -35.35 5.80 12.32
N ALA A 166 -35.77 5.62 13.56
CA ALA A 166 -36.73 6.50 14.22
C ALA A 166 -36.08 7.82 14.66
N VAL A 167 -34.81 7.76 15.06
CA VAL A 167 -34.03 8.93 15.51
C VAL A 167 -33.03 9.32 14.41
N VAL A 168 -33.20 10.54 13.89
CA VAL A 168 -32.30 11.14 12.88
C VAL A 168 -31.81 12.52 13.30
N ASP A 169 -32.39 13.08 14.37
CA ASP A 169 -31.97 14.35 14.95
C ASP A 169 -31.12 14.10 16.21
N PHE A 170 -29.84 14.35 16.08
CA PHE A 170 -28.84 14.16 17.12
C PHE A 170 -28.41 15.48 17.75
N CYS A 171 -29.12 16.58 17.44
CA CYS A 171 -28.71 17.92 17.81
C CYS A 171 -29.50 18.43 19.03
N ALA A 172 -28.77 18.77 20.09
CA ALA A 172 -29.40 19.51 21.20
C ALA A 172 -29.82 20.94 20.76
N PRO A 173 -30.87 21.51 21.36
CA PRO A 173 -31.27 22.88 21.05
C PRO A 173 -30.12 23.87 21.19
N GLY A 174 -29.86 24.68 20.12
CA GLY A 174 -28.74 25.60 20.08
C GLY A 174 -28.47 26.16 18.68
N PRO A 175 -27.37 26.89 18.48
CA PRO A 175 -27.05 27.51 17.20
C PRO A 175 -26.96 26.50 16.04
N VAL A 176 -26.32 25.34 16.26
CA VAL A 176 -26.19 24.28 15.26
C VAL A 176 -27.57 23.71 14.88
N HIS A 177 -28.43 23.47 15.88
CA HIS A 177 -29.79 22.99 15.63
C HIS A 177 -30.60 23.97 14.78
N ARG A 178 -30.55 25.27 15.12
CA ARG A 178 -31.24 26.32 14.32
C ARG A 178 -30.74 26.36 12.89
N CYS A 179 -29.43 26.30 12.69
CA CYS A 179 -28.81 26.30 11.36
C CYS A 179 -29.28 25.08 10.55
N ILE A 180 -29.16 23.86 11.09
CA ILE A 180 -29.59 22.65 10.40
C ILE A 180 -31.08 22.72 10.06
N HIS A 181 -31.91 23.18 10.98
CA HIS A 181 -33.35 23.30 10.76
C HIS A 181 -33.70 24.33 9.66
N ALA A 182 -33.05 25.50 9.67
CA ALA A 182 -33.19 26.50 8.62
C ALA A 182 -32.80 25.97 7.23
N VAL A 183 -31.64 25.30 7.16
CA VAL A 183 -31.18 24.68 5.91
C VAL A 183 -32.12 23.57 5.44
N CYS A 184 -32.62 22.72 6.36
CA CYS A 184 -33.63 21.70 6.02
C CYS A 184 -34.84 22.30 5.32
N HIS A 185 -35.40 23.38 5.85
CA HIS A 185 -36.57 24.05 5.21
C HIS A 185 -36.26 24.61 3.83
N GLN A 186 -35.07 25.18 3.66
CA GLN A 186 -34.68 25.78 2.37
C GLN A 186 -34.45 24.74 1.26
N ILE A 187 -33.96 23.52 1.63
CA ILE A 187 -33.62 22.49 0.63
C ILE A 187 -34.65 21.36 0.53
N GLU A 188 -35.77 21.41 1.25
CA GLU A 188 -36.73 20.31 1.36
C GLU A 188 -37.22 19.81 0.01
N ASP A 189 -37.70 20.71 -0.85
CA ASP A 189 -38.20 20.39 -2.20
C ASP A 189 -37.08 19.86 -3.12
N HIS A 190 -35.88 20.42 -2.99
CA HIS A 190 -34.71 20.01 -3.76
C HIS A 190 -34.22 18.62 -3.34
N ALA A 191 -34.18 18.35 -2.04
CA ALA A 191 -33.79 17.05 -1.50
C ALA A 191 -34.79 15.95 -1.89
N GLN A 192 -36.09 16.22 -1.85
CA GLN A 192 -37.12 15.29 -2.29
C GLN A 192 -36.99 14.97 -3.78
N ARG A 193 -36.80 15.97 -4.64
CA ARG A 193 -36.53 15.77 -6.07
C ARG A 193 -35.28 14.98 -6.35
N ALA A 194 -34.22 15.20 -5.59
CA ALA A 194 -32.97 14.44 -5.68
C ALA A 194 -33.05 13.03 -5.05
N GLY A 195 -34.15 12.68 -4.38
CA GLY A 195 -34.31 11.40 -3.67
C GLY A 195 -33.39 11.23 -2.47
N LEU A 196 -32.97 12.34 -1.85
CA LEU A 196 -32.12 12.38 -0.67
C LEU A 196 -32.95 12.66 0.59
N SER A 197 -32.50 12.09 1.72
CA SER A 197 -33.04 12.49 3.03
C SER A 197 -32.70 13.96 3.31
N VAL A 198 -33.71 14.76 3.65
CA VAL A 198 -33.56 16.21 3.89
C VAL A 198 -32.49 16.49 4.95
N ARG A 199 -32.51 15.74 6.06
CA ARG A 199 -31.54 15.91 7.15
C ARG A 199 -30.11 15.55 6.73
N PHE A 200 -29.97 14.47 5.97
CA PHE A 200 -28.69 14.11 5.36
C PHE A 200 -28.19 15.23 4.45
N ALA A 201 -29.01 15.66 3.48
CA ALA A 201 -28.65 16.72 2.55
C ALA A 201 -28.27 18.01 3.28
N ALA A 202 -29.03 18.46 4.28
CA ALA A 202 -28.76 19.66 5.05
C ALA A 202 -27.40 19.62 5.77
N THR A 203 -27.09 18.50 6.45
CA THR A 203 -25.81 18.38 7.15
C THR A 203 -24.63 18.38 6.19
N TRP A 204 -24.78 17.80 4.99
CA TRP A 204 -23.73 17.77 3.98
C TRP A 204 -23.57 19.10 3.23
N VAL A 205 -24.67 19.84 3.03
CA VAL A 205 -24.61 21.22 2.50
C VAL A 205 -23.87 22.13 3.48
N ILE A 206 -24.14 22.03 4.79
CA ILE A 206 -23.40 22.77 5.80
C ILE A 206 -21.91 22.38 5.82
N ASP A 207 -21.59 21.09 5.67
CA ASP A 207 -20.22 20.58 5.57
C ASP A 207 -19.51 21.01 4.25
N GLY A 208 -20.24 21.57 3.27
CA GLY A 208 -19.70 22.05 1.99
C GLY A 208 -19.41 20.93 0.99
N ASP A 209 -20.18 19.85 0.97
CA ASP A 209 -20.02 18.75 0.01
C ASP A 209 -20.50 19.16 -1.39
N GLU A 210 -19.56 19.32 -2.32
CA GLU A 210 -19.85 19.75 -3.70
C GLU A 210 -20.76 18.77 -4.46
N ALA A 211 -20.65 17.46 -4.18
CA ALA A 211 -21.46 16.47 -4.87
C ALA A 211 -22.94 16.58 -4.48
N VAL A 212 -23.22 16.78 -3.20
CA VAL A 212 -24.59 17.02 -2.71
C VAL A 212 -25.12 18.37 -3.19
N LEU A 213 -24.29 19.43 -3.13
CA LEU A 213 -24.66 20.76 -3.64
C LEU A 213 -25.05 20.73 -5.12
N ASN A 214 -24.29 19.98 -5.94
CA ASN A 214 -24.57 19.83 -7.37
C ASN A 214 -25.86 19.03 -7.63
N GLN A 215 -26.17 18.01 -6.82
CA GLN A 215 -27.39 17.22 -6.94
C GLN A 215 -28.65 17.99 -6.57
N LEU A 216 -28.54 18.94 -5.66
CA LEU A 216 -29.69 19.75 -5.21
C LEU A 216 -30.09 20.85 -6.21
N HIS A 217 -29.21 21.22 -7.16
CA HIS A 217 -29.47 22.27 -8.15
C HIS A 217 -30.01 23.56 -7.54
N LEU A 218 -29.42 24.03 -6.43
CA LEU A 218 -29.81 25.24 -5.73
C LEU A 218 -29.48 26.47 -6.57
N ASP A 219 -30.36 27.47 -6.52
CA ASP A 219 -30.11 28.77 -7.15
C ASP A 219 -29.11 29.62 -6.33
N GLN A 220 -28.70 30.76 -6.87
CA GLN A 220 -27.71 31.62 -6.22
C GLN A 220 -28.24 32.24 -4.92
N ASN A 221 -29.51 32.62 -4.89
CA ASN A 221 -30.14 33.26 -3.71
C ASN A 221 -30.28 32.22 -2.56
N GLU A 222 -30.68 31.00 -2.90
CA GLU A 222 -30.74 29.90 -1.94
C GLU A 222 -29.37 29.60 -1.30
N LYS A 223 -28.32 29.56 -2.13
CA LYS A 223 -26.95 29.38 -1.64
C LYS A 223 -26.50 30.51 -0.70
N GLU A 224 -26.84 31.75 -1.01
CA GLU A 224 -26.50 32.89 -0.17
C GLU A 224 -27.26 32.88 1.16
N LEU A 225 -28.55 32.50 1.18
CA LEU A 225 -29.34 32.34 2.40
C LEU A 225 -28.79 31.20 3.30
N ILE A 226 -28.42 30.07 2.68
CA ILE A 226 -27.80 28.96 3.38
C ILE A 226 -26.48 29.42 3.97
N GLU A 227 -25.63 30.07 3.20
CA GLU A 227 -24.31 30.53 3.67
C GLU A 227 -24.46 31.56 4.80
N HIS A 228 -25.45 32.46 4.74
CA HIS A 228 -25.74 33.38 5.83
C HIS A 228 -26.09 32.64 7.14
N SER A 229 -26.92 31.60 7.05
CA SER A 229 -27.30 30.79 8.22
C SER A 229 -26.09 30.04 8.80
N ILE A 230 -25.17 29.59 7.95
CA ILE A 230 -23.93 28.90 8.35
C ILE A 230 -22.98 29.89 9.04
N VAL A 231 -22.74 31.07 8.45
CA VAL A 231 -21.86 32.10 9.02
C VAL A 231 -22.38 32.58 10.37
N GLN A 232 -23.71 32.74 10.51
CA GLN A 232 -24.31 33.07 11.81
C GLN A 232 -24.04 31.98 12.87
N MET A 233 -24.17 30.71 12.51
CA MET A 233 -23.84 29.58 13.40
C MET A 233 -22.37 29.58 13.80
N GLU A 234 -21.46 29.82 12.84
CA GLU A 234 -20.01 29.86 13.09
C GLU A 234 -19.66 31.00 14.08
N LEU A 235 -20.25 32.18 13.90
CA LEU A 235 -20.05 33.33 14.80
C LEU A 235 -20.59 33.07 16.20
N GLU A 236 -21.80 32.49 16.32
CA GLU A 236 -22.41 32.21 17.62
C GLU A 236 -21.69 31.07 18.37
N ARG A 237 -21.17 30.07 17.65
CA ARG A 237 -20.49 28.89 18.24
C ARG A 237 -19.00 29.11 18.47
N GLY A 238 -18.38 29.99 17.70
CA GLY A 238 -16.91 30.19 17.71
C GLY A 238 -16.12 29.02 17.11
N LEU A 239 -16.77 28.19 16.30
CA LEU A 239 -16.20 27.03 15.61
C LEU A 239 -16.51 27.13 14.12
N ASP A 240 -15.62 26.65 13.28
CA ASP A 240 -15.94 26.47 11.86
C ASP A 240 -17.05 25.43 11.68
N ARG A 241 -17.74 25.48 10.53
CA ARG A 241 -18.90 24.62 10.21
C ARG A 241 -18.62 23.11 10.40
N ASN A 242 -17.43 22.69 10.01
CA ASN A 242 -17.05 21.28 10.12
C ASN A 242 -16.83 20.86 11.57
N ALA A 243 -16.16 21.70 12.35
CA ALA A 243 -15.94 21.47 13.76
C ALA A 243 -17.28 21.52 14.54
N ALA A 244 -18.19 22.44 14.18
CA ALA A 244 -19.49 22.57 14.84
C ALA A 244 -20.38 21.33 14.62
N ILE A 245 -20.44 20.78 13.41
CA ILE A 245 -21.17 19.54 13.11
C ILE A 245 -20.51 18.31 13.78
N ALA A 246 -19.19 18.26 13.81
CA ALA A 246 -18.49 17.17 14.51
C ALA A 246 -18.72 17.22 16.01
N ASP A 247 -18.60 18.39 16.64
CA ASP A 247 -18.83 18.62 18.05
C ASP A 247 -20.27 18.26 18.47
N MET A 248 -21.26 18.60 17.66
CA MET A 248 -22.64 18.19 17.85
C MET A 248 -22.79 16.66 17.93
N ARG A 249 -22.20 15.94 16.95
CA ARG A 249 -22.26 14.47 16.93
C ARG A 249 -21.54 13.85 18.15
N TYR A 250 -20.35 14.33 18.48
CA TYR A 250 -19.60 13.82 19.64
C TYR A 250 -20.32 14.11 20.96
N THR A 251 -20.94 15.28 21.12
CA THR A 251 -21.74 15.60 22.32
C THR A 251 -22.90 14.63 22.50
N PHE A 252 -23.60 14.27 21.41
CA PHE A 252 -24.65 13.25 21.47
C PHE A 252 -24.10 11.87 21.82
N ILE A 253 -22.99 11.47 21.19
CA ILE A 253 -22.34 10.16 21.43
C ILE A 253 -21.88 10.05 22.89
N GLU A 254 -21.26 11.08 23.45
CA GLU A 254 -20.81 11.09 24.85
C GLU A 254 -21.99 10.92 25.83
N ALA A 255 -23.09 11.63 25.57
CA ALA A 255 -24.30 11.50 26.38
C ALA A 255 -24.89 10.08 26.28
N LEU A 256 -24.95 9.52 25.08
CA LEU A 256 -25.43 8.17 24.79
C LEU A 256 -24.59 7.11 25.51
N VAL A 257 -23.26 7.18 25.34
CA VAL A 257 -22.34 6.20 25.97
C VAL A 257 -22.38 6.30 27.48
N LYS A 258 -22.43 7.51 28.04
CA LYS A 258 -22.56 7.70 29.47
C LYS A 258 -23.86 7.11 30.04
N ALA A 259 -24.92 7.08 29.24
CA ALA A 259 -26.23 6.55 29.65
C ALA A 259 -26.33 5.02 29.52
N CYS A 260 -25.63 4.41 28.52
CA CYS A 260 -25.82 3.01 28.15
C CYS A 260 -24.64 2.09 28.50
N VAL A 261 -23.45 2.65 28.75
CA VAL A 261 -22.21 1.85 28.87
C VAL A 261 -21.66 1.93 30.31
N VAL A 262 -21.47 0.77 30.93
CA VAL A 262 -20.59 0.63 32.09
C VAL A 262 -19.19 0.36 31.56
N LYS A 263 -18.29 1.34 31.73
CA LYS A 263 -16.91 1.23 31.18
C LYS A 263 -16.19 0.02 31.78
N PRO A 264 -15.57 -0.84 30.94
CA PRO A 264 -14.76 -1.92 31.43
C PRO A 264 -13.54 -1.38 32.19
N HIS A 265 -12.98 -2.19 33.09
CA HIS A 265 -11.65 -1.93 33.60
C HIS A 265 -10.66 -1.96 32.43
N GLU A 266 -9.68 -1.04 32.42
CA GLU A 266 -8.67 -1.04 31.36
C GLU A 266 -8.03 -2.42 31.26
N SER A 267 -8.12 -3.05 30.09
CA SER A 267 -7.56 -4.39 29.88
C SER A 267 -6.05 -4.35 30.12
N LYS A 268 -5.51 -5.40 30.72
CA LYS A 268 -4.06 -5.54 30.94
C LYS A 268 -3.27 -5.43 29.62
N GLU A 269 -3.89 -5.85 28.52
CA GLU A 269 -3.30 -5.75 27.17
C GLU A 269 -3.23 -4.31 26.69
N ARG A 270 -4.27 -3.51 26.92
CA ARG A 270 -4.28 -2.07 26.59
C ARG A 270 -3.24 -1.32 27.42
N LEU A 271 -3.13 -1.60 28.72
CA LEU A 271 -2.11 -0.99 29.58
C LEU A 271 -0.70 -1.34 29.12
N ARG A 272 -0.45 -2.60 28.72
CA ARG A 272 0.82 -3.03 28.15
C ARG A 272 1.11 -2.33 26.82
N SER A 273 0.11 -2.23 25.94
CA SER A 273 0.23 -1.54 24.65
C SER A 273 0.54 -0.05 24.86
N VAL A 274 -0.14 0.63 25.74
CA VAL A 274 0.12 2.05 26.08
C VAL A 274 1.52 2.23 26.67
N SER A 275 1.96 1.30 27.52
CA SER A 275 3.33 1.35 28.10
C SER A 275 4.41 1.13 27.04
N ALA A 276 4.20 0.19 26.11
CA ALA A 276 5.09 -0.05 24.97
C ALA A 276 5.11 1.18 24.03
N ASP A 277 3.95 1.78 23.76
CA ASP A 277 3.84 2.95 22.89
C ASP A 277 4.58 4.18 23.42
N LYS A 278 4.66 4.37 24.75
CA LYS A 278 5.50 5.45 25.34
C LYS A 278 6.96 5.37 24.89
N ILE A 279 7.46 4.16 24.65
CA ILE A 279 8.85 3.93 24.22
C ILE A 279 8.91 3.92 22.68
N LEU A 280 8.04 3.17 22.02
CA LEU A 280 8.08 2.94 20.57
C LEU A 280 7.63 4.13 19.73
N THR A 281 6.80 5.02 20.27
CA THR A 281 6.36 6.27 19.61
C THR A 281 6.93 7.53 20.27
N GLY A 282 7.85 7.37 21.24
CA GLY A 282 8.46 8.48 21.95
C GLY A 282 9.25 9.41 21.03
N LYS A 283 9.25 10.72 21.32
CA LYS A 283 9.86 11.78 20.49
C LYS A 283 11.33 11.52 20.12
N TYR A 284 12.11 10.91 21.00
CA TYR A 284 13.54 10.64 20.80
C TYR A 284 13.87 9.16 20.59
N THR A 285 12.99 8.25 21.03
CA THR A 285 13.23 6.81 21.01
C THR A 285 12.68 6.13 19.78
N ALA A 286 11.61 6.65 19.18
CA ALA A 286 10.91 6.02 18.07
C ALA A 286 11.81 5.77 16.85
N ILE A 287 12.56 6.78 16.39
CA ILE A 287 13.40 6.67 15.19
C ILE A 287 14.60 5.73 15.43
N PRO A 288 15.40 5.84 16.53
CA PRO A 288 16.48 4.90 16.80
C PRO A 288 16.01 3.44 16.93
N ILE A 289 14.90 3.18 17.64
CA ILE A 289 14.35 1.83 17.77
C ILE A 289 13.91 1.30 16.41
N PHE A 290 13.22 2.12 15.63
CA PHE A 290 12.81 1.76 14.29
C PHE A 290 14.01 1.37 13.40
N ILE A 291 15.06 2.19 13.38
CA ILE A 291 16.29 1.89 12.64
C ILE A 291 16.91 0.58 13.14
N GLY A 292 16.98 0.37 14.46
CA GLY A 292 17.50 -0.86 15.05
C GLY A 292 16.72 -2.11 14.63
N VAL A 293 15.38 -2.06 14.66
CA VAL A 293 14.50 -3.15 14.22
C VAL A 293 14.72 -3.44 12.73
N MET A 294 14.77 -2.40 11.89
CA MET A 294 14.97 -2.58 10.45
C MET A 294 16.36 -3.14 10.13
N LEU A 295 17.40 -2.66 10.80
CA LEU A 295 18.77 -3.21 10.64
C LEU A 295 18.83 -4.69 11.04
N LEU A 296 18.17 -5.07 12.14
CA LEU A 296 18.08 -6.46 12.57
C LEU A 296 17.38 -7.34 11.52
N ILE A 297 16.24 -6.88 11.00
CA ILE A 297 15.48 -7.61 9.96
C ILE A 297 16.33 -7.76 8.69
N PHE A 298 16.97 -6.70 8.24
CA PHE A 298 17.82 -6.76 7.05
C PHE A 298 19.04 -7.67 7.28
N TYR A 299 19.66 -7.61 8.45
CA TYR A 299 20.76 -8.51 8.79
C TYR A 299 20.34 -9.98 8.75
N LEU A 300 19.22 -10.33 9.39
CA LEU A 300 18.68 -11.69 9.38
C LEU A 300 18.29 -12.15 7.97
N THR A 301 17.68 -11.26 7.19
CA THR A 301 17.23 -11.57 5.82
C THR A 301 18.38 -11.76 4.85
N PHE A 302 19.36 -10.84 4.85
CA PHE A 302 20.39 -10.81 3.81
C PHE A 302 21.70 -11.49 4.20
N HIS A 303 21.96 -11.81 5.49
CA HIS A 303 23.20 -12.43 5.94
C HIS A 303 23.02 -13.77 6.63
N VAL A 304 21.88 -14.03 7.26
CA VAL A 304 21.71 -15.24 8.06
C VAL A 304 20.73 -16.20 7.39
N ILE A 305 19.44 -15.91 7.45
CA ILE A 305 18.39 -16.86 7.05
C ILE A 305 18.21 -16.85 5.54
N GLY A 306 17.96 -15.68 4.97
CA GLY A 306 17.64 -15.58 3.54
C GLY A 306 18.83 -15.94 2.66
N GLN A 307 20.05 -15.49 2.99
CA GLN A 307 21.26 -15.85 2.25
C GLN A 307 21.55 -17.34 2.36
N GLY A 308 21.52 -17.93 3.56
CA GLY A 308 21.79 -19.35 3.74
C GLY A 308 20.82 -20.26 2.95
N LEU A 309 19.53 -19.91 2.95
CA LEU A 309 18.53 -20.63 2.14
C LEU A 309 18.72 -20.39 0.63
N SER A 310 19.13 -19.17 0.25
CA SER A 310 19.44 -18.82 -1.14
C SER A 310 20.61 -19.63 -1.68
N ASP A 311 21.70 -19.73 -0.91
CA ASP A 311 22.90 -20.49 -1.29
C ASP A 311 22.59 -21.99 -1.40
N LEU A 312 21.74 -22.51 -0.51
CA LEU A 312 21.28 -23.90 -0.57
C LEU A 312 20.45 -24.15 -1.85
N LEU A 313 19.54 -23.25 -2.19
CA LEU A 313 18.73 -23.37 -3.40
C LEU A 313 19.58 -23.21 -4.66
N ALA A 314 20.52 -22.27 -4.68
CA ALA A 314 21.47 -22.06 -5.78
C ALA A 314 22.31 -23.31 -6.02
N SER A 315 22.89 -23.91 -4.98
CA SER A 315 23.65 -25.16 -5.10
C SER A 315 22.80 -26.32 -5.61
N GLY A 316 21.53 -26.39 -5.25
CA GLY A 316 20.58 -27.36 -5.80
C GLY A 316 20.31 -27.15 -7.30
N ILE A 317 20.12 -25.90 -7.72
CA ILE A 317 19.93 -25.55 -9.13
C ILE A 317 21.20 -25.85 -9.93
N ASP A 318 22.39 -25.52 -9.41
CA ASP A 318 23.67 -25.82 -10.06
C ASP A 318 23.88 -27.31 -10.22
N ALA A 319 23.59 -28.12 -9.19
CA ALA A 319 23.66 -29.57 -9.27
C ALA A 319 22.72 -30.13 -10.34
N LEU A 320 21.48 -29.60 -10.41
CA LEU A 320 20.50 -29.97 -11.43
C LEU A 320 21.01 -29.59 -12.84
N THR A 321 21.56 -28.39 -12.99
CA THR A 321 22.14 -27.90 -14.24
C THR A 321 23.24 -28.82 -14.75
N VAL A 322 24.16 -29.28 -13.88
CA VAL A 322 25.22 -30.21 -14.25
C VAL A 322 24.66 -31.58 -14.67
N VAL A 323 23.61 -32.08 -14.00
CA VAL A 323 22.96 -33.35 -14.39
C VAL A 323 22.30 -33.23 -15.76
N VAL A 324 21.57 -32.11 -16.00
CA VAL A 324 20.91 -31.86 -17.28
C VAL A 324 21.92 -31.68 -18.40
N ASP A 325 22.99 -30.92 -18.17
CA ASP A 325 24.07 -30.70 -19.15
C ASP A 325 24.72 -32.02 -19.59
N ARG A 326 25.05 -32.91 -18.62
CA ARG A 326 25.57 -34.24 -18.93
C ARG A 326 24.59 -35.09 -19.73
N ALA A 327 23.30 -35.04 -19.37
CA ALA A 327 22.26 -35.78 -20.09
C ALA A 327 22.11 -35.30 -21.55
N LEU A 328 22.10 -33.97 -21.76
CA LEU A 328 22.01 -33.36 -23.10
C LEU A 328 23.26 -33.67 -23.94
N THR A 329 24.45 -33.64 -23.34
CA THR A 329 25.69 -34.02 -23.98
C THR A 329 25.70 -35.50 -24.38
N ALA A 330 25.24 -36.38 -23.46
CA ALA A 330 25.13 -37.82 -23.76
C ALA A 330 24.12 -38.14 -24.87
N TYR A 331 23.05 -37.34 -24.97
CA TYR A 331 22.03 -37.44 -26.02
C TYR A 331 22.57 -36.94 -27.40
N GLY A 332 23.66 -36.15 -27.40
CA GLY A 332 24.25 -35.59 -28.64
C GLY A 332 23.45 -34.42 -29.19
N LEU A 333 22.85 -33.60 -28.34
CA LEU A 333 22.07 -32.43 -28.74
C LEU A 333 22.97 -31.39 -29.44
N ASN A 334 22.37 -30.62 -30.38
CA ASN A 334 23.07 -29.53 -31.04
C ASN A 334 23.62 -28.53 -29.97
N PRO A 335 24.92 -28.15 -30.05
CA PRO A 335 25.55 -27.27 -29.04
C PRO A 335 24.83 -25.96 -28.82
N VAL A 336 24.19 -25.39 -29.83
CA VAL A 336 23.40 -24.14 -29.71
C VAL A 336 22.16 -24.34 -28.85
N VAL A 337 21.47 -25.45 -29.07
CA VAL A 337 20.26 -25.78 -28.27
C VAL A 337 20.65 -26.13 -26.83
N GLN A 338 21.79 -26.79 -26.65
CA GLN A 338 22.34 -27.07 -25.31
C GLN A 338 22.67 -25.76 -24.58
N SER A 339 23.36 -24.82 -25.22
CA SER A 339 23.64 -23.50 -24.65
C SER A 339 22.36 -22.70 -24.35
N LEU A 340 21.33 -22.76 -25.21
CA LEU A 340 20.04 -22.14 -24.91
C LEU A 340 19.43 -22.71 -23.62
N ILE A 341 19.48 -24.01 -23.43
CA ILE A 341 18.89 -24.68 -22.25
C ILE A 341 19.75 -24.36 -21.02
N ILE A 342 21.05 -24.53 -21.08
CA ILE A 342 21.94 -24.38 -19.92
C ILE A 342 22.15 -22.90 -19.59
N ASP A 343 22.66 -22.10 -20.54
CA ASP A 343 23.04 -20.72 -20.29
C ASP A 343 21.84 -19.77 -20.35
N GLY A 344 20.91 -19.99 -21.28
CA GLY A 344 19.72 -19.16 -21.42
C GLY A 344 18.66 -19.44 -20.35
N ILE A 345 18.32 -20.70 -20.11
CA ILE A 345 17.20 -21.08 -19.23
C ILE A 345 17.69 -21.36 -17.80
N PHE A 346 18.57 -22.36 -17.62
CA PHE A 346 18.97 -22.79 -16.28
C PHE A 346 19.74 -21.71 -15.52
N GLN A 347 20.73 -21.07 -16.15
CA GLN A 347 21.47 -19.98 -15.49
C GLN A 347 20.58 -18.75 -15.29
N GLY A 348 19.81 -18.33 -16.32
CA GLY A 348 18.99 -17.13 -16.24
C GLY A 348 17.84 -17.25 -15.24
N VAL A 349 17.04 -18.33 -15.32
CA VAL A 349 15.93 -18.56 -14.41
C VAL A 349 16.43 -18.98 -13.04
N GLY A 350 17.48 -19.79 -12.98
CA GLY A 350 18.10 -20.26 -11.73
C GLY A 350 18.60 -19.11 -10.87
N ALA A 351 19.31 -18.14 -11.48
CA ALA A 351 19.77 -16.94 -10.79
C ALA A 351 18.62 -16.16 -10.14
N VAL A 352 17.46 -16.09 -10.80
CA VAL A 352 16.29 -15.39 -10.26
C VAL A 352 15.59 -16.20 -9.17
N LEU A 353 15.45 -17.52 -9.35
CA LEU A 353 14.84 -18.38 -8.34
C LEU A 353 15.64 -18.43 -7.06
N SER A 354 16.98 -18.33 -7.13
CA SER A 354 17.84 -18.31 -5.94
C SER A 354 17.54 -17.12 -5.01
N PHE A 355 16.94 -16.04 -5.49
CA PHE A 355 16.49 -14.91 -4.65
C PHE A 355 15.15 -15.14 -3.94
N LEU A 356 14.38 -16.16 -4.33
CA LEU A 356 13.07 -16.44 -3.73
C LEU A 356 13.14 -16.60 -2.19
N PRO A 357 14.10 -17.33 -1.61
CA PRO A 357 14.19 -17.47 -0.15
C PRO A 357 14.44 -16.14 0.56
N ILE A 358 15.25 -15.26 -0.02
CA ILE A 358 15.51 -13.92 0.54
C ILE A 358 14.21 -13.11 0.56
N ILE A 359 13.43 -13.14 -0.54
CA ILE A 359 12.17 -12.43 -0.65
C ILE A 359 11.14 -12.98 0.35
N VAL A 360 11.00 -14.30 0.45
CA VAL A 360 10.09 -14.95 1.40
C VAL A 360 10.46 -14.61 2.84
N THR A 361 11.75 -14.64 3.19
CA THR A 361 12.25 -14.28 4.53
C THR A 361 11.98 -12.81 4.85
N LEU A 362 12.16 -11.90 3.89
CA LEU A 362 11.84 -10.49 4.06
C LEU A 362 10.35 -10.29 4.33
N PHE A 363 9.48 -10.92 3.53
CA PHE A 363 8.04 -10.85 3.74
C PHE A 363 7.58 -11.49 5.05
N PHE A 364 8.25 -12.53 5.50
CA PHE A 364 8.00 -13.14 6.82
C PHE A 364 8.16 -12.11 7.94
N PHE A 365 9.30 -11.42 7.99
CA PHE A 365 9.53 -10.40 9.01
C PHE A 365 8.59 -9.20 8.86
N LEU A 366 8.33 -8.75 7.64
CA LEU A 366 7.40 -7.63 7.40
C LEU A 366 5.97 -7.99 7.80
N SER A 367 5.52 -9.22 7.55
CA SER A 367 4.21 -9.70 7.99
C SER A 367 4.09 -9.72 9.52
N ILE A 368 5.15 -10.15 10.21
CA ILE A 368 5.20 -10.08 11.69
C ILE A 368 5.07 -8.63 12.17
N LEU A 369 5.79 -7.69 11.56
CA LEU A 369 5.70 -6.26 11.94
C LEU A 369 4.31 -5.68 11.67
N GLU A 370 3.67 -6.11 10.58
CA GLU A 370 2.32 -5.67 10.20
C GLU A 370 1.28 -6.25 11.17
N ASP A 371 1.26 -7.57 11.38
CA ASP A 371 0.30 -8.25 12.23
C ASP A 371 0.41 -7.83 13.71
N THR A 372 1.64 -7.57 14.19
CA THR A 372 1.86 -7.05 15.55
C THR A 372 1.36 -5.61 15.72
N GLY A 373 1.05 -4.89 14.62
CA GLY A 373 0.67 -3.49 14.64
C GLY A 373 1.83 -2.50 14.77
N TYR A 374 3.09 -2.97 14.70
CA TYR A 374 4.27 -2.10 14.78
C TYR A 374 4.37 -1.15 13.58
N MET A 375 4.01 -1.62 12.36
CA MET A 375 4.02 -0.79 11.16
C MET A 375 3.07 0.42 11.25
N ALA A 376 1.96 0.29 11.97
CA ALA A 376 1.06 1.41 12.22
C ALA A 376 1.73 2.52 13.05
N ARG A 377 2.56 2.14 14.06
CA ARG A 377 3.34 3.08 14.88
C ARG A 377 4.41 3.78 14.07
N VAL A 378 5.11 3.02 13.23
CA VAL A 378 6.12 3.58 12.31
C VAL A 378 5.47 4.62 11.39
N ALA A 379 4.33 4.27 10.77
CA ALA A 379 3.59 5.19 9.91
C ALA A 379 3.14 6.45 10.66
N PHE A 380 2.69 6.32 11.91
CA PHE A 380 2.31 7.44 12.77
C PHE A 380 3.49 8.37 13.07
N VAL A 381 4.64 7.81 13.47
CA VAL A 381 5.84 8.60 13.79
C VAL A 381 6.38 9.32 12.54
N MET A 382 6.38 8.64 11.41
CA MET A 382 6.93 9.16 10.14
C MET A 382 5.98 10.15 9.44
N ASP A 383 4.71 10.20 9.80
CA ASP A 383 3.71 11.06 9.14
C ASP A 383 4.12 12.53 9.15
N LYS A 384 4.60 13.04 10.28
CA LYS A 384 5.05 14.43 10.40
C LYS A 384 6.20 14.78 9.44
N LEU A 385 7.13 13.85 9.21
CA LEU A 385 8.26 14.04 8.31
C LEU A 385 7.83 13.94 6.85
N LEU A 386 7.05 12.90 6.52
CA LEU A 386 6.61 12.64 5.16
C LEU A 386 5.64 13.70 4.62
N ARG A 387 4.79 14.27 5.45
CA ARG A 387 3.92 15.40 5.07
C ARG A 387 4.70 16.62 4.59
N ARG A 388 5.89 16.87 5.13
CA ARG A 388 6.74 17.98 4.67
C ARG A 388 7.14 17.83 3.20
N ILE A 389 7.36 16.61 2.76
CA ILE A 389 7.69 16.29 1.36
C ILE A 389 6.46 15.93 0.52
N GLY A 390 5.26 16.05 1.08
CA GLY A 390 4.00 15.87 0.37
C GLY A 390 3.45 14.45 0.32
N LEU A 391 3.91 13.55 1.20
CA LEU A 391 3.46 12.17 1.34
C LEU A 391 2.71 11.94 2.65
N SER A 392 1.84 10.94 2.70
CA SER A 392 1.24 10.45 3.94
C SER A 392 2.18 9.52 4.71
N GLY A 393 1.97 9.37 6.02
CA GLY A 393 2.79 8.48 6.87
C GLY A 393 2.78 7.02 6.40
N LYS A 394 1.70 6.54 5.81
CA LYS A 394 1.61 5.17 5.26
C LYS A 394 2.60 4.92 4.12
N SER A 395 3.05 5.95 3.40
CA SER A 395 4.01 5.81 2.31
C SER A 395 5.39 5.32 2.79
N VAL A 396 5.69 5.42 4.09
CA VAL A 396 6.95 4.90 4.64
C VAL A 396 7.08 3.39 4.43
N VAL A 397 5.99 2.63 4.52
CA VAL A 397 6.01 1.16 4.42
C VAL A 397 6.53 0.69 3.05
N PRO A 398 5.93 1.10 1.91
CA PRO A 398 6.49 0.80 0.59
C PRO A 398 7.93 1.28 0.42
N MET A 399 8.27 2.47 0.90
CA MET A 399 9.64 3.01 0.77
C MET A 399 10.67 2.17 1.51
N LEU A 400 10.33 1.66 2.70
CA LEU A 400 11.20 0.77 3.48
C LEU A 400 11.39 -0.58 2.80
N ILE A 401 10.32 -1.18 2.28
CA ILE A 401 10.38 -2.40 1.49
C ILE A 401 11.31 -2.19 0.28
N GLY A 402 11.35 -0.97 -0.27
CA GLY A 402 12.22 -0.57 -1.39
C GLY A 402 13.71 -0.75 -1.13
N PHE A 403 14.18 -0.66 0.12
CA PHE A 403 15.57 -0.99 0.47
C PHE A 403 15.87 -2.49 0.36
N GLY A 404 14.87 -3.34 0.48
CA GLY A 404 15.01 -4.76 0.19
C GLY A 404 14.85 -5.06 -1.30
N CYS A 405 13.69 -4.75 -1.86
CA CYS A 405 13.37 -4.98 -3.28
C CYS A 405 12.31 -3.99 -3.77
N THR A 406 12.55 -3.41 -4.95
CA THR A 406 11.62 -2.45 -5.57
C THR A 406 10.29 -3.09 -6.00
N VAL A 407 10.29 -4.36 -6.42
CA VAL A 407 9.07 -5.06 -6.89
C VAL A 407 7.99 -5.12 -5.81
N PRO A 408 8.23 -5.73 -4.63
CA PRO A 408 7.25 -5.76 -3.56
C PRO A 408 6.92 -4.37 -3.02
N ALA A 409 7.87 -3.44 -3.04
CA ALA A 409 7.65 -2.06 -2.62
C ALA A 409 6.59 -1.35 -3.49
N VAL A 410 6.70 -1.46 -4.80
CA VAL A 410 5.72 -0.91 -5.75
C VAL A 410 4.36 -1.56 -5.55
N MET A 411 4.31 -2.88 -5.33
CA MET A 411 3.06 -3.59 -5.05
C MET A 411 2.42 -3.17 -3.72
N ALA A 412 3.23 -2.93 -2.69
CA ALA A 412 2.74 -2.47 -1.40
C ALA A 412 2.11 -1.07 -1.48
N ALA A 413 2.49 -0.26 -2.48
CA ALA A 413 1.90 1.06 -2.67
C ALA A 413 0.39 1.03 -2.98
N ARG A 414 -0.18 -0.12 -3.42
CA ARG A 414 -1.64 -0.26 -3.61
C ARG A 414 -2.45 -0.12 -2.32
N THR A 415 -1.84 -0.34 -1.15
CA THR A 415 -2.50 -0.17 0.15
C THR A 415 -2.67 1.30 0.55
N LEU A 416 -2.13 2.23 -0.23
CA LEU A 416 -2.27 3.66 0.02
C LEU A 416 -3.64 4.16 -0.44
N PRO A 417 -4.36 4.92 0.41
CA PRO A 417 -5.75 5.29 0.18
C PRO A 417 -5.91 6.36 -0.93
N SER A 418 -4.86 7.13 -1.22
CA SER A 418 -4.88 8.20 -2.21
C SER A 418 -4.13 7.78 -3.48
N GLU A 419 -4.77 7.94 -4.65
CA GLU A 419 -4.12 7.71 -5.95
C GLU A 419 -2.88 8.59 -6.13
N ARG A 420 -2.94 9.83 -5.63
CA ARG A 420 -1.81 10.76 -5.61
C ARG A 420 -0.64 10.20 -4.79
N ASP A 421 -0.89 9.80 -3.54
CA ASP A 421 0.16 9.27 -2.66
C ASP A 421 0.71 7.94 -3.20
N ARG A 422 -0.16 7.09 -3.77
CA ARG A 422 0.24 5.85 -4.45
C ARG A 422 1.17 6.15 -5.61
N THR A 423 0.80 7.04 -6.51
CA THR A 423 1.61 7.40 -7.69
C THR A 423 2.94 8.02 -7.28
N MET A 424 2.93 8.98 -6.34
CA MET A 424 4.16 9.58 -5.82
C MET A 424 5.07 8.54 -5.18
N THR A 425 4.53 7.63 -4.37
CA THR A 425 5.31 6.58 -3.72
C THR A 425 5.93 5.62 -4.74
N ILE A 426 5.19 5.22 -5.78
CA ILE A 426 5.70 4.39 -6.88
C ILE A 426 6.86 5.09 -7.60
N LEU A 427 6.76 6.40 -7.85
CA LEU A 427 7.82 7.19 -8.50
C LEU A 427 9.08 7.30 -7.63
N LEU A 428 8.93 7.34 -6.31
CA LEU A 428 10.04 7.55 -5.37
C LEU A 428 10.73 6.25 -4.94
N THR A 429 10.02 5.13 -4.94
CA THR A 429 10.54 3.83 -4.51
C THR A 429 11.82 3.40 -5.21
N PRO A 430 12.04 3.59 -6.54
CA PRO A 430 13.27 3.19 -7.21
C PRO A 430 14.54 3.94 -6.79
N PHE A 431 14.42 5.10 -6.13
CA PHE A 431 15.57 5.81 -5.56
C PHE A 431 16.14 5.12 -4.32
N MET A 432 15.36 4.25 -3.69
CA MET A 432 15.83 3.43 -2.57
C MET A 432 16.80 2.35 -3.11
N SER A 433 17.93 2.18 -2.42
CA SER A 433 18.94 1.18 -2.82
C SER A 433 18.47 -0.21 -2.46
N CYS A 434 18.02 -1.00 -3.43
CA CYS A 434 17.65 -2.39 -3.20
C CYS A 434 18.91 -3.29 -3.00
N SER A 435 18.69 -4.48 -2.42
CA SER A 435 19.77 -5.45 -2.12
C SER A 435 20.60 -5.85 -3.35
N ALA A 436 19.99 -5.94 -4.53
CA ALA A 436 20.68 -6.28 -5.77
C ALA A 436 21.73 -5.23 -6.23
N LYS A 437 21.70 -4.02 -5.68
CA LYS A 437 22.72 -2.98 -5.95
C LYS A 437 23.96 -3.15 -5.05
N ILE A 438 23.84 -3.84 -3.90
CA ILE A 438 24.94 -3.99 -2.91
C ILE A 438 26.18 -4.64 -3.52
N PRO A 439 26.10 -5.73 -4.30
CA PRO A 439 27.27 -6.33 -4.94
C PRO A 439 28.04 -5.35 -5.84
N ILE A 440 27.32 -4.48 -6.56
CA ILE A 440 27.95 -3.44 -7.42
C ILE A 440 28.73 -2.47 -6.54
N TYR A 441 28.10 -1.97 -5.45
CA TYR A 441 28.75 -1.03 -4.54
C TYR A 441 29.99 -1.65 -3.88
N ALA A 442 29.87 -2.89 -3.40
CA ALA A 442 30.96 -3.60 -2.75
C ALA A 442 32.14 -3.82 -3.73
N PHE A 443 31.87 -4.30 -4.94
CA PHE A 443 32.87 -4.57 -5.96
C PHE A 443 33.67 -3.32 -6.35
N PHE A 444 32.97 -2.23 -6.70
CA PHE A 444 33.64 -0.99 -7.09
C PHE A 444 34.32 -0.28 -5.90
N SER A 445 33.68 -0.30 -4.70
CA SER A 445 34.26 0.33 -3.53
C SER A 445 35.54 -0.41 -3.07
N ALA A 446 35.57 -1.73 -3.13
CA ALA A 446 36.76 -2.50 -2.83
C ALA A 446 37.90 -2.28 -3.84
N ALA A 447 37.55 -2.16 -5.13
CA ALA A 447 38.56 -1.97 -6.20
C ALA A 447 39.17 -0.57 -6.22
N PHE A 448 38.37 0.48 -6.03
CA PHE A 448 38.81 1.87 -6.22
C PHE A 448 38.97 2.66 -4.92
N PHE A 449 38.29 2.27 -3.82
CA PHE A 449 38.25 2.97 -2.56
C PHE A 449 38.47 2.05 -1.35
N PRO A 450 39.50 1.16 -1.34
CA PRO A 450 39.61 0.11 -0.32
C PRO A 450 39.65 0.66 1.11
N ARG A 451 40.28 1.83 1.31
CA ARG A 451 40.38 2.48 2.62
C ARG A 451 39.06 3.11 3.09
N TYR A 452 38.19 3.47 2.17
CA TYR A 452 36.92 4.19 2.43
C TYR A 452 35.70 3.43 1.92
N ALA A 453 35.80 2.13 1.64
CA ALA A 453 34.73 1.35 1.01
C ALA A 453 33.40 1.46 1.77
N ALA A 454 33.42 1.35 3.10
CA ALA A 454 32.22 1.49 3.94
C ALA A 454 31.60 2.90 3.85
N LEU A 455 32.44 3.94 3.83
CA LEU A 455 31.95 5.33 3.70
C LEU A 455 31.32 5.58 2.33
N VAL A 456 31.90 5.05 1.25
CA VAL A 456 31.33 5.15 -0.10
C VAL A 456 29.99 4.45 -0.17
N MET A 457 29.87 3.25 0.38
CA MET A 457 28.60 2.51 0.43
C MET A 457 27.53 3.28 1.20
N ILE A 458 27.83 3.76 2.41
CA ILE A 458 26.91 4.58 3.22
C ILE A 458 26.55 5.86 2.45
N GLY A 459 27.53 6.52 1.83
CA GLY A 459 27.31 7.73 1.03
C GLY A 459 26.35 7.51 -0.11
N LEU A 460 26.43 6.37 -0.81
CA LEU A 460 25.49 6.00 -1.88
C LEU A 460 24.06 5.80 -1.35
N TYR A 461 23.90 5.14 -0.19
CA TYR A 461 22.57 5.01 0.44
C TYR A 461 21.96 6.37 0.81
N VAL A 462 22.75 7.24 1.45
CA VAL A 462 22.33 8.60 1.80
C VAL A 462 22.00 9.40 0.55
N LEU A 463 22.83 9.30 -0.50
CA LEU A 463 22.60 9.97 -1.77
C LEU A 463 21.28 9.54 -2.42
N GLY A 464 20.96 8.25 -2.42
CA GLY A 464 19.67 7.74 -2.91
C GLY A 464 18.48 8.33 -2.16
N ILE A 465 18.55 8.40 -0.82
CA ILE A 465 17.52 9.02 0.01
C ILE A 465 17.39 10.53 -0.31
N LEU A 466 18.50 11.24 -0.47
CA LEU A 466 18.50 12.67 -0.81
C LEU A 466 17.85 12.93 -2.18
N PHE A 467 18.18 12.13 -3.19
CA PHE A 467 17.51 12.21 -4.51
C PHE A 467 16.03 11.86 -4.42
N GLY A 468 15.65 10.90 -3.59
CA GLY A 468 14.25 10.59 -3.29
C GLY A 468 13.50 11.79 -2.68
N ILE A 469 14.09 12.45 -1.69
CA ILE A 469 13.51 13.64 -1.05
C ILE A 469 13.43 14.81 -2.05
N LEU A 470 14.49 15.06 -2.82
CA LEU A 470 14.50 16.12 -3.84
C LEU A 470 13.42 15.88 -4.89
N SER A 471 13.32 14.66 -5.40
CA SER A 471 12.28 14.27 -6.36
C SER A 471 10.88 14.42 -5.76
N ALA A 472 10.69 14.07 -4.48
CA ALA A 472 9.41 14.25 -3.79
C ALA A 472 9.02 15.73 -3.69
N LEU A 473 9.97 16.62 -3.40
CA LEU A 473 9.72 18.07 -3.35
C LEU A 473 9.34 18.65 -4.71
N VAL A 474 9.99 18.19 -5.77
CA VAL A 474 9.63 18.57 -7.16
C VAL A 474 8.24 18.04 -7.51
N LEU A 475 7.97 16.77 -7.26
CA LEU A 475 6.68 16.14 -7.54
C LEU A 475 5.53 16.75 -6.72
N LYS A 476 5.80 17.19 -5.48
CA LYS A 476 4.81 17.88 -4.64
C LYS A 476 4.24 19.12 -5.32
N SER A 477 5.04 19.85 -6.09
CA SER A 477 4.56 21.02 -6.85
C SER A 477 3.77 20.63 -8.09
N ALA A 478 4.09 19.50 -8.71
CA ALA A 478 3.42 18.99 -9.92
C ALA A 478 2.07 18.33 -9.59
N PHE A 479 2.00 17.55 -8.51
CA PHE A 479 0.79 16.89 -8.05
C PHE A 479 0.01 17.79 -7.09
N ARG A 480 -0.97 18.52 -7.60
CA ARG A 480 -1.86 19.39 -6.82
C ARG A 480 -2.70 18.55 -5.84
N GLY A 481 -2.94 19.07 -4.64
CA GLY A 481 -3.72 18.44 -3.58
C GLY A 481 -2.95 18.30 -2.26
N ARG A 482 -3.68 18.21 -1.15
CA ARG A 482 -3.10 17.97 0.18
C ARG A 482 -3.03 16.46 0.43
N PRO A 483 -1.99 15.95 1.10
CA PRO A 483 -1.98 14.57 1.53
C PRO A 483 -3.18 14.30 2.44
N VAL A 484 -3.77 13.12 2.29
CA VAL A 484 -4.94 12.71 3.09
C VAL A 484 -4.59 12.79 4.58
N PRO A 485 -5.46 13.38 5.41
CA PRO A 485 -5.25 13.39 6.86
C PRO A 485 -5.09 11.96 7.38
N PHE A 486 -3.98 11.73 8.10
CA PHE A 486 -3.71 10.42 8.67
C PHE A 486 -4.43 10.31 10.01
N VAL A 487 -5.64 9.77 9.97
CA VAL A 487 -6.39 9.39 11.15
C VAL A 487 -6.29 7.87 11.27
N MET A 488 -5.43 7.39 12.16
CA MET A 488 -5.29 5.94 12.41
C MET A 488 -5.33 5.69 13.91
N GLU A 489 -6.14 4.72 14.30
CA GLU A 489 -6.01 4.11 15.61
C GLU A 489 -4.78 3.22 15.63
N LEU A 490 -4.00 3.33 16.70
CA LEU A 490 -2.93 2.38 16.95
C LEU A 490 -3.60 1.10 17.48
N PRO A 491 -3.62 -0.01 16.70
CA PRO A 491 -4.23 -1.26 17.14
C PRO A 491 -3.46 -1.80 18.35
N ASN A 492 -4.12 -2.53 19.24
CA ASN A 492 -3.43 -3.22 20.33
C ASN A 492 -2.39 -4.20 19.75
N TYR A 493 -1.27 -4.39 20.45
CA TYR A 493 -0.28 -5.38 20.03
C TYR A 493 -0.89 -6.78 20.15
N ARG A 494 -0.83 -7.51 19.06
CA ARG A 494 -1.29 -8.91 18.98
C ARG A 494 -0.17 -9.80 18.47
N LEU A 495 -0.16 -11.05 18.91
CA LEU A 495 0.75 -12.04 18.33
C LEU A 495 0.25 -12.42 16.93
N PRO A 496 1.16 -12.51 15.93
CA PRO A 496 0.78 -12.86 14.57
C PRO A 496 0.20 -14.28 14.51
N SER A 497 -0.84 -14.46 13.70
CA SER A 497 -1.43 -15.77 13.43
C SER A 497 -0.53 -16.55 12.47
N VAL A 498 -0.02 -17.70 12.90
CA VAL A 498 0.84 -18.56 12.07
C VAL A 498 0.18 -18.92 10.74
N LYS A 499 -1.14 -19.19 10.75
CA LYS A 499 -1.91 -19.52 9.56
C LYS A 499 -1.98 -18.33 8.59
N SER A 500 -2.24 -17.12 9.08
CA SER A 500 -2.32 -15.92 8.24
C SER A 500 -0.97 -15.59 7.62
N VAL A 501 0.11 -15.66 8.41
CA VAL A 501 1.48 -15.44 7.91
C VAL A 501 1.84 -16.48 6.84
N ALA A 502 1.57 -17.78 7.07
CA ALA A 502 1.86 -18.82 6.10
C ALA A 502 1.11 -18.64 4.78
N LEU A 503 -0.18 -18.29 4.82
CA LEU A 503 -0.98 -18.01 3.61
C LEU A 503 -0.43 -16.80 2.85
N LEU A 504 -0.12 -15.71 3.54
CA LEU A 504 0.44 -14.52 2.92
C LEU A 504 1.80 -14.80 2.27
N LEU A 505 2.66 -15.58 2.92
CA LEU A 505 3.95 -15.98 2.35
C LEU A 505 3.77 -16.83 1.10
N TRP A 506 2.83 -17.76 1.11
CA TRP A 506 2.50 -18.58 -0.05
C TRP A 506 2.03 -17.74 -1.24
N ASP A 507 1.11 -16.80 -1.00
CA ASP A 507 0.59 -15.92 -2.05
C ASP A 507 1.72 -15.04 -2.64
N LYS A 508 2.61 -14.51 -1.79
CA LYS A 508 3.76 -13.72 -2.25
C LYS A 508 4.79 -14.55 -3.02
N ALA A 509 5.08 -15.76 -2.55
CA ALA A 509 5.97 -16.68 -3.24
C ALA A 509 5.40 -17.09 -4.61
N LYS A 510 4.11 -17.44 -4.67
CA LYS A 510 3.40 -17.78 -5.92
C LYS A 510 3.43 -16.62 -6.91
N ASP A 511 3.07 -15.41 -6.48
CA ASP A 511 3.11 -14.19 -7.29
C ASP A 511 4.51 -13.92 -7.86
N PHE A 512 5.56 -14.16 -7.07
CA PHE A 512 6.95 -13.98 -7.52
C PHE A 512 7.34 -15.02 -8.56
N ILE A 513 7.02 -16.30 -8.32
CA ILE A 513 7.32 -17.41 -9.24
C ILE A 513 6.61 -17.19 -10.59
N GLU A 514 5.32 -16.86 -10.59
CA GLU A 514 4.58 -16.59 -11.82
C GLU A 514 5.21 -15.47 -12.65
N ARG A 515 5.72 -14.42 -12.00
CA ARG A 515 6.40 -13.32 -12.68
C ARG A 515 7.81 -13.67 -13.15
N ALA A 516 8.53 -14.46 -12.36
CA ALA A 516 9.84 -14.95 -12.76
C ALA A 516 9.74 -15.76 -14.05
N PHE A 517 8.77 -16.67 -14.14
CA PHE A 517 8.56 -17.50 -15.32
C PHE A 517 7.99 -16.74 -16.53
N THR A 518 7.26 -15.63 -16.36
CA THR A 518 6.71 -14.91 -17.51
C THR A 518 7.66 -13.83 -18.06
N VAL A 519 8.06 -12.88 -17.22
CA VAL A 519 8.79 -11.68 -17.68
C VAL A 519 10.30 -11.93 -17.75
N ILE A 520 10.86 -12.57 -16.69
CA ILE A 520 12.31 -12.71 -16.58
C ILE A 520 12.79 -13.82 -17.50
N PHE A 521 12.06 -14.93 -17.60
CA PHE A 521 12.35 -16.02 -18.53
C PHE A 521 12.46 -15.52 -19.98
N LEU A 522 11.48 -14.72 -20.44
CA LEU A 522 11.54 -14.14 -21.79
C LEU A 522 12.74 -13.21 -21.95
N ALA A 523 13.02 -12.38 -20.94
CA ALA A 523 14.13 -11.45 -20.98
C ALA A 523 15.50 -12.17 -21.01
N THR A 524 15.65 -13.28 -20.27
CA THR A 524 16.90 -14.07 -20.29
C THR A 524 17.13 -14.74 -21.63
N ILE A 525 16.09 -15.27 -22.28
CA ILE A 525 16.21 -15.83 -23.64
C ILE A 525 16.63 -14.75 -24.64
N VAL A 526 16.04 -13.56 -24.57
CA VAL A 526 16.42 -12.44 -25.47
C VAL A 526 17.89 -12.05 -25.26
N ILE A 527 18.35 -11.95 -24.02
CA ILE A 527 19.76 -11.62 -23.75
C ILE A 527 20.70 -12.74 -24.21
N TRP A 528 20.37 -14.00 -23.90
CA TRP A 528 21.15 -15.13 -24.40
C TRP A 528 21.27 -15.07 -25.92
N PHE A 529 20.19 -14.81 -26.65
CA PHE A 529 20.21 -14.66 -28.11
C PHE A 529 21.14 -13.51 -28.53
N LEU A 530 21.02 -12.34 -27.90
CA LEU A 530 21.87 -11.19 -28.22
C LEU A 530 23.36 -11.40 -27.89
N GLN A 531 23.68 -12.27 -26.91
CA GLN A 531 25.04 -12.62 -26.53
C GLN A 531 25.65 -13.70 -27.43
N SER A 532 24.83 -14.64 -27.90
CA SER A 532 25.29 -15.84 -28.61
C SER A 532 25.41 -15.67 -30.12
N PHE A 533 24.76 -14.65 -30.70
CA PHE A 533 24.71 -14.46 -32.14
C PHE A 533 25.30 -13.12 -32.59
N ASP A 534 25.88 -13.13 -33.80
CA ASP A 534 26.30 -11.94 -34.52
C ASP A 534 25.21 -11.41 -35.48
N THR A 535 25.55 -10.38 -36.31
CA THR A 535 24.63 -9.78 -37.27
C THR A 535 24.24 -10.71 -38.42
N ARG A 536 24.96 -11.82 -38.63
CA ARG A 536 24.68 -12.83 -39.64
C ARG A 536 23.93 -14.03 -39.07
N LEU A 537 23.62 -13.99 -37.76
CA LEU A 537 23.04 -15.09 -36.99
C LEU A 537 24.00 -16.31 -36.89
N ASP A 538 25.32 -16.07 -37.01
CA ASP A 538 26.33 -17.07 -36.69
C ASP A 538 26.64 -17.06 -35.21
N VAL A 539 26.94 -18.22 -34.64
CA VAL A 539 27.30 -18.34 -33.22
C VAL A 539 28.66 -17.73 -32.99
N VAL A 540 28.72 -16.74 -32.09
CA VAL A 540 29.98 -16.01 -31.83
C VAL A 540 30.87 -16.80 -30.88
N THR A 541 32.17 -16.80 -31.21
CA THR A 541 33.24 -17.38 -30.39
C THR A 541 33.80 -16.38 -29.38
N SER A 542 33.60 -15.07 -29.62
CA SER A 542 34.03 -13.99 -28.73
C SER A 542 32.90 -13.02 -28.46
N SER A 543 32.73 -12.63 -27.21
CA SER A 543 31.66 -11.69 -26.77
C SER A 543 31.69 -10.34 -27.49
N GLU A 544 32.85 -9.96 -28.08
CA GLU A 544 33.03 -8.71 -28.81
C GLU A 544 32.24 -8.64 -30.12
N GLN A 545 31.98 -9.78 -30.74
CA GLN A 545 31.27 -9.89 -32.03
C GLN A 545 29.75 -10.04 -31.86
N SER A 546 29.28 -10.17 -30.62
CA SER A 546 27.86 -10.38 -30.34
C SER A 546 26.98 -9.17 -30.68
N LEU A 547 25.72 -9.43 -30.99
CA LEU A 547 24.70 -8.39 -31.16
C LEU A 547 24.62 -7.47 -29.94
N LEU A 548 24.76 -8.03 -28.72
CA LEU A 548 24.74 -7.25 -27.49
C LEU A 548 25.93 -6.28 -27.41
N ALA A 549 27.14 -6.70 -27.82
CA ALA A 549 28.32 -5.82 -27.90
C ALA A 549 28.12 -4.71 -28.93
N MET A 550 27.47 -5.00 -30.06
CA MET A 550 27.13 -3.98 -31.05
C MET A 550 26.18 -2.93 -30.49
N VAL A 551 25.13 -3.33 -29.80
CA VAL A 551 24.22 -2.41 -29.10
C VAL A 551 24.97 -1.62 -28.03
N GLY A 552 25.87 -2.27 -27.28
CA GLY A 552 26.75 -1.62 -26.31
C GLY A 552 27.63 -0.53 -26.94
N ARG A 553 28.25 -0.79 -28.11
CA ARG A 553 29.03 0.21 -28.86
C ARG A 553 28.17 1.39 -29.34
N TRP A 554 26.96 1.13 -29.75
CA TRP A 554 26.03 2.20 -30.17
C TRP A 554 25.60 3.09 -29.00
N LEU A 555 25.44 2.53 -27.80
CA LEU A 555 25.07 3.28 -26.59
C LEU A 555 26.28 3.91 -25.88
N ALA A 556 27.48 3.38 -26.02
CA ALA A 556 28.68 3.85 -25.32
C ALA A 556 28.96 5.37 -25.45
N PRO A 557 28.74 6.04 -26.59
CA PRO A 557 28.94 7.48 -26.72
C PRO A 557 28.08 8.32 -25.77
N ILE A 558 26.90 7.83 -25.37
CA ILE A 558 25.99 8.51 -24.42
C ILE A 558 26.66 8.63 -23.05
N PHE A 559 27.54 7.70 -22.70
CA PHE A 559 28.25 7.66 -21.42
C PHE A 559 29.63 8.34 -21.47
N ALA A 560 30.04 8.86 -22.61
CA ALA A 560 31.32 9.58 -22.74
C ALA A 560 31.45 10.77 -21.78
N PRO A 561 30.41 11.64 -21.60
CA PRO A 561 30.46 12.76 -20.66
C PRO A 561 30.51 12.32 -19.19
N LEU A 562 30.24 11.04 -18.91
CA LEU A 562 30.25 10.46 -17.57
C LEU A 562 31.59 9.78 -17.22
N GLY A 563 32.53 9.72 -18.20
CA GLY A 563 33.86 9.14 -18.02
C GLY A 563 33.95 7.62 -18.23
N PHE A 564 32.91 6.93 -18.72
CA PHE A 564 32.92 5.49 -19.00
C PHE A 564 32.28 5.15 -20.37
N ALA A 565 32.91 5.59 -21.42
CA ALA A 565 32.46 5.41 -22.81
C ALA A 565 32.77 4.03 -23.40
N ASP A 566 33.19 3.06 -22.63
CA ASP A 566 33.49 1.72 -23.11
C ASP A 566 32.21 0.91 -23.36
N TRP A 567 32.16 0.17 -24.48
CA TRP A 567 31.01 -0.67 -24.82
C TRP A 567 30.72 -1.75 -23.76
N ARG A 568 31.73 -2.24 -23.03
CA ARG A 568 31.61 -3.22 -21.94
C ARG A 568 30.80 -2.64 -20.80
N CYS A 569 30.97 -1.36 -20.49
CA CYS A 569 30.17 -0.66 -19.49
C CYS A 569 28.69 -0.57 -19.90
N ALA A 570 28.45 -0.17 -21.17
CA ALA A 570 27.10 -0.08 -21.72
C ALA A 570 26.40 -1.45 -21.74
N THR A 571 27.13 -2.50 -22.17
CA THR A 571 26.62 -3.88 -22.14
C THR A 571 26.26 -4.34 -20.74
N ALA A 572 27.11 -4.07 -19.73
CA ALA A 572 26.84 -4.39 -18.34
C ALA A 572 25.61 -3.64 -17.78
N LEU A 573 25.38 -2.40 -18.21
CA LEU A 573 24.17 -1.65 -17.82
C LEU A 573 22.91 -2.22 -18.47
N ILE A 574 22.99 -2.74 -19.71
CA ILE A 574 21.86 -3.41 -20.38
C ILE A 574 21.50 -4.71 -19.65
N THR A 575 22.49 -5.56 -19.34
CA THR A 575 22.25 -6.78 -18.56
C THR A 575 21.75 -6.45 -17.16
N GLY A 576 22.28 -5.42 -16.53
CA GLY A 576 21.83 -4.88 -15.25
C GLY A 576 20.42 -4.27 -15.26
N PHE A 577 19.85 -3.98 -16.41
CA PHE A 577 18.44 -3.63 -16.54
C PHE A 577 17.53 -4.85 -16.32
N ILE A 578 17.98 -6.04 -16.70
CA ILE A 578 17.23 -7.27 -16.43
C ILE A 578 17.35 -7.63 -14.95
N ALA A 579 18.58 -7.77 -14.47
CA ALA A 579 18.91 -8.11 -13.09
C ALA A 579 20.14 -7.29 -12.65
N LYS A 580 19.99 -6.48 -11.61
CA LYS A 580 21.03 -5.51 -11.18
C LYS A 580 22.37 -6.20 -10.83
N GLU A 581 22.32 -7.35 -10.23
CA GLU A 581 23.50 -8.18 -9.87
C GLU A 581 24.32 -8.60 -11.09
N SER A 582 23.70 -8.73 -12.26
CA SER A 582 24.38 -9.12 -13.49
C SER A 582 25.38 -8.08 -14.01
N VAL A 583 25.34 -6.83 -13.50
CA VAL A 583 26.32 -5.79 -13.88
C VAL A 583 27.75 -6.25 -13.57
N VAL A 584 27.98 -6.77 -12.37
CA VAL A 584 29.32 -7.18 -11.92
C VAL A 584 29.78 -8.43 -12.67
N SER A 585 28.95 -9.45 -12.78
CA SER A 585 29.31 -10.69 -13.49
C SER A 585 29.55 -10.43 -14.96
N THR A 586 28.75 -9.60 -15.63
CA THR A 586 28.99 -9.20 -17.02
C THR A 586 30.31 -8.47 -17.18
N LEU A 587 30.63 -7.50 -16.31
CA LEU A 587 31.92 -6.81 -16.35
C LEU A 587 33.10 -7.78 -16.16
N GLN A 588 33.00 -8.71 -15.22
CA GLN A 588 34.04 -9.72 -14.96
C GLN A 588 34.24 -10.64 -16.16
N ILE A 589 33.17 -11.12 -16.79
CA ILE A 589 33.25 -11.96 -18.01
C ILE A 589 33.88 -11.19 -19.16
N LEU A 590 33.48 -9.93 -19.40
CA LEU A 590 33.98 -9.11 -20.48
C LEU A 590 35.43 -8.59 -20.28
N LEU A 591 35.87 -8.52 -19.02
CA LEU A 591 37.25 -8.15 -18.67
C LEU A 591 38.19 -9.37 -18.70
N GLY A 592 37.66 -10.58 -18.49
CA GLY A 592 38.46 -11.80 -18.34
C GLY A 592 39.46 -11.68 -17.18
N THR A 593 40.77 -11.78 -17.50
CA THR A 593 41.85 -11.64 -16.51
C THR A 593 42.29 -10.21 -16.25
N ALA A 594 41.75 -9.23 -17.00
CA ALA A 594 42.15 -7.83 -16.86
C ALA A 594 41.53 -7.21 -15.59
N ALA A 595 42.33 -6.37 -14.92
CA ALA A 595 41.83 -5.66 -13.74
C ALA A 595 40.80 -4.58 -14.13
N ILE A 596 39.77 -4.36 -13.31
CA ILE A 596 38.72 -3.36 -13.55
C ILE A 596 39.31 -1.93 -13.63
N SER A 597 40.48 -1.70 -13.05
CA SER A 597 41.22 -0.43 -13.12
C SER A 597 41.73 -0.09 -14.53
N THR A 598 41.73 -1.05 -15.46
CA THR A 598 42.03 -0.77 -16.87
C THR A 598 40.86 -0.12 -17.61
N LEU A 599 39.65 -0.31 -17.11
CA LEU A 599 38.40 0.18 -17.70
C LEU A 599 37.92 1.48 -17.06
N PHE A 600 38.13 1.64 -15.75
CA PHE A 600 37.67 2.79 -15.00
C PHE A 600 38.80 3.51 -14.26
N THR A 601 38.76 4.84 -14.28
CA THR A 601 39.45 5.65 -13.29
C THR A 601 38.62 5.74 -11.98
N ALA A 602 39.22 6.11 -10.86
CA ALA A 602 38.47 6.26 -9.60
C ALA A 602 37.30 7.27 -9.73
N LYS A 603 37.49 8.35 -10.50
CA LYS A 603 36.46 9.36 -10.77
C LYS A 603 35.33 8.80 -11.65
N ALA A 604 35.67 8.04 -12.68
CA ALA A 604 34.69 7.35 -13.54
C ALA A 604 33.93 6.25 -12.76
N ALA A 605 34.63 5.52 -11.88
CA ALA A 605 34.02 4.51 -11.03
C ALA A 605 32.96 5.11 -10.08
N LEU A 606 33.24 6.28 -9.48
CA LEU A 606 32.27 6.98 -8.63
C LEU A 606 31.05 7.46 -9.47
N SER A 607 31.29 7.99 -10.66
CA SER A 607 30.22 8.37 -11.59
C SER A 607 29.35 7.16 -11.98
N PHE A 608 29.97 6.03 -12.30
CA PHE A 608 29.27 4.78 -12.61
C PHE A 608 28.43 4.26 -11.42
N LEU A 609 28.97 4.34 -10.20
CA LEU A 609 28.24 4.00 -8.97
C LEU A 609 27.00 4.88 -8.78
N VAL A 610 27.12 6.19 -9.00
CA VAL A 610 25.97 7.11 -8.91
C VAL A 610 24.95 6.84 -10.00
N PHE A 611 25.42 6.54 -11.23
CA PHE A 611 24.53 6.15 -12.32
C PHE A 611 23.77 4.86 -11.98
N THR A 612 24.47 3.81 -11.52
CA THR A 612 23.85 2.52 -11.15
C THR A 612 22.92 2.61 -9.94
N LEU A 613 23.16 3.56 -9.04
CA LEU A 613 22.26 3.87 -7.94
C LEU A 613 20.90 4.37 -8.44
N LEU A 614 20.89 5.31 -9.39
CA LEU A 614 19.71 6.12 -9.74
C LEU A 614 18.99 5.66 -11.01
N TYR A 615 19.68 4.92 -11.93
CA TYR A 615 19.06 4.53 -13.19
C TYR A 615 17.91 3.54 -13.00
N THR A 616 17.11 3.39 -14.04
CA THR A 616 15.87 2.61 -14.06
C THR A 616 15.97 1.30 -13.27
N PRO A 617 14.92 0.92 -12.53
CA PRO A 617 14.89 -0.37 -11.83
C PRO A 617 14.90 -1.54 -12.81
N CYS A 618 15.03 -2.78 -12.31
CA CYS A 618 15.02 -3.99 -13.13
C CYS A 618 13.69 -4.18 -13.89
N VAL A 619 13.71 -5.00 -14.95
CA VAL A 619 12.53 -5.30 -15.80
C VAL A 619 11.34 -5.76 -14.96
N ALA A 620 11.57 -6.58 -13.92
CA ALA A 620 10.51 -7.03 -13.02
C ALA A 620 9.83 -5.86 -12.27
N ALA A 621 10.61 -4.86 -11.85
CA ALA A 621 10.05 -3.67 -11.20
C ALA A 621 9.29 -2.78 -12.18
N ILE A 622 9.75 -2.62 -13.43
CA ILE A 622 9.01 -1.92 -14.48
C ILE A 622 7.69 -2.62 -14.79
N ALA A 623 7.67 -3.95 -14.85
CA ALA A 623 6.44 -4.73 -15.01
C ALA A 623 5.47 -4.51 -13.84
N ALA A 624 5.98 -4.44 -12.60
CA ALA A 624 5.17 -4.10 -11.43
C ALA A 624 4.62 -2.67 -11.52
N ILE A 625 5.45 -1.68 -11.89
CA ILE A 625 5.04 -0.29 -12.10
C ILE A 625 3.93 -0.20 -13.18
N ARG A 626 4.09 -0.90 -14.31
CA ARG A 626 3.07 -0.97 -15.36
C ARG A 626 1.75 -1.49 -14.82
N ARG A 627 1.77 -2.54 -14.02
CA ARG A 627 0.57 -3.15 -13.45
C ARG A 627 -0.13 -2.19 -12.46
N GLU A 628 0.64 -1.54 -11.59
CA GLU A 628 0.08 -0.64 -10.56
C GLU A 628 -0.39 0.71 -11.13
N THR A 629 0.22 1.18 -12.24
CA THR A 629 -0.18 2.42 -12.93
C THR A 629 -1.20 2.19 -14.03
N GLY A 630 -1.47 0.93 -14.42
CA GLY A 630 -2.39 0.55 -15.49
C GLY A 630 -1.96 0.99 -16.90
N SER A 631 -0.74 1.52 -17.08
CA SER A 631 -0.28 2.09 -18.36
C SER A 631 1.18 1.77 -18.67
N ALA A 632 1.40 1.15 -19.84
CA ALA A 632 2.76 0.89 -20.34
C ALA A 632 3.52 2.19 -20.63
N LEU A 633 2.83 3.22 -21.14
CA LEU A 633 3.43 4.52 -21.43
C LEU A 633 3.90 5.22 -20.15
N ARG A 634 3.09 5.20 -19.08
CA ARG A 634 3.50 5.76 -17.78
C ARG A 634 4.74 5.04 -17.24
N ALA A 635 4.77 3.71 -17.30
CA ALA A 635 5.92 2.94 -16.85
C ALA A 635 7.19 3.25 -17.66
N ALA A 636 7.08 3.39 -18.98
CA ALA A 636 8.19 3.78 -19.85
C ALA A 636 8.69 5.20 -19.55
N LEU A 637 7.78 6.16 -19.33
CA LEU A 637 8.15 7.53 -18.96
C LEU A 637 8.85 7.60 -17.59
N ILE A 638 8.41 6.78 -16.63
CA ILE A 638 9.08 6.66 -15.32
C ILE A 638 10.49 6.12 -15.49
N ALA A 639 10.68 5.05 -16.26
CA ALA A 639 11.99 4.48 -16.56
C ALA A 639 12.92 5.49 -17.24
N LEU A 640 12.41 6.21 -18.24
CA LEU A 640 13.16 7.24 -18.96
C LEU A 640 13.55 8.40 -18.04
N SER A 641 12.61 8.90 -17.23
CA SER A 641 12.89 9.99 -16.28
C SER A 641 13.98 9.62 -15.28
N GLN A 642 13.97 8.38 -14.78
CA GLN A 642 15.00 7.87 -13.87
C GLN A 642 16.37 7.76 -14.58
N CYS A 643 16.42 7.29 -15.82
CA CYS A 643 17.64 7.29 -16.60
C CYS A 643 18.19 8.71 -16.82
N CYS A 644 17.32 9.69 -17.10
CA CYS A 644 17.73 11.09 -17.24
C CYS A 644 18.28 11.67 -15.92
N ILE A 645 17.60 11.41 -14.79
CA ILE A 645 18.07 11.86 -13.47
C ILE A 645 19.42 11.20 -13.14
N ALA A 646 19.57 9.90 -13.39
CA ALA A 646 20.82 9.17 -13.17
C ALA A 646 21.96 9.74 -14.01
N TRP A 647 21.68 10.05 -15.29
CA TRP A 647 22.65 10.62 -16.19
C TRP A 647 23.11 12.01 -15.72
N LEU A 648 22.19 12.89 -15.39
CA LEU A 648 22.48 14.23 -14.88
C LEU A 648 23.27 14.20 -13.56
N ALA A 649 22.87 13.32 -12.64
CA ALA A 649 23.56 13.16 -11.37
C ALA A 649 24.99 12.62 -11.54
N ALA A 650 25.16 11.59 -12.36
CA ALA A 650 26.46 11.02 -12.67
C ALA A 650 27.37 12.02 -13.40
N PHE A 651 26.82 12.80 -14.34
CA PHE A 651 27.51 13.90 -15.02
C PHE A 651 28.00 14.94 -14.01
N ALA A 652 27.12 15.41 -13.14
CA ALA A 652 27.50 16.37 -12.12
C ALA A 652 28.60 15.84 -11.20
N VAL A 653 28.50 14.59 -10.74
CA VAL A 653 29.52 13.96 -9.89
C VAL A 653 30.85 13.82 -10.62
N TYR A 654 30.84 13.37 -11.88
CA TYR A 654 32.06 13.23 -12.68
C TYR A 654 32.79 14.57 -12.83
N HIS A 655 32.08 15.61 -13.26
CA HIS A 655 32.69 16.94 -13.47
C HIS A 655 33.09 17.62 -12.17
N LEU A 656 32.33 17.47 -11.08
CA LEU A 656 32.75 17.96 -9.75
C LEU A 656 34.04 17.28 -9.28
N THR A 657 34.17 15.97 -9.50
CA THR A 657 35.39 15.23 -9.13
C THR A 657 36.57 15.55 -10.04
N LEU A 658 36.35 16.09 -11.24
CA LEU A 658 37.41 16.59 -12.11
C LEU A 658 37.99 17.94 -11.63
N LEU A 659 37.16 18.75 -10.97
CA LEU A 659 37.54 20.05 -10.40
C LEU A 659 38.30 19.92 -9.08
N LEU A 660 38.06 18.82 -8.35
CA LEU A 660 38.78 18.42 -7.12
C LEU A 660 40.03 17.60 -7.45
#